data_69750cbea802c08b89dfef6f73c98995
#
_entry.id   69750cbea802c08b89dfef6f73c98995
#
_cell.length_a   1.000
_cell.length_b   1.000
_cell.length_c   1.000
_cell.angle_alpha   90.00
_cell.angle_beta   90.00
_cell.angle_gamma   90.00
#
_symmetry.space_group_name_H-M   'P 1'
#
loop_
_entity.id
_entity.type
_entity.pdbx_description
1 polymer ?
#
loop_
_entity_poly.entity_id
_entity_poly.type
_entity_poly.pdbx_seq_one_letter_code
_entity_poly.pdbx_strand_id
1 'polypeptide(L)'
;MSANTLMDAPGRLARRLDRVSDRKFGALVSLPGLLVVAIVVLPPVLSVFGMSLFRLNLLKDNGIAFVGIQNFSNMFTDRLFLESIPRTLIFAVVTTVITVPLALGAALALNRVFRGQKILSIFLLLPWAVAPVVTGLFWRFIFQPQFGIATGLMSALGLTDGSIDWLGDSKRAMGVAVVATAWRSLPLIALLIGTALRTIPKNQLKAAELDGAGSWATFRHITLPAIRNMLLVGIVLQVIISLQVFDIIFTLTRGGPGFDTTVMYYYIYNTAFGTLNFGYSSALSVLLVVFIAAFSAPLLYLRQRSRHRVKAALIKAQIQDAKTPMRSLSLMDPTLLAISDKIDDAFSRQYDDNSNRRRFVVPVWLKTWASRIGVFLLFGWLMGPIIWIFVASVQPTAAITHAPPQLTWALTADHFIELLDGAGWYRAIWVSLQVALLSTFLTILIASLAAYPLARLKVPGKGILLTGLLLIQMVPAISLAMPVLLIFRAVQLQDTIIALVIVNTAFITPLAIWILLNIFEDVPREIESAARMDGCSRIGTLFRIVIPVAKSGVAATAILVMISTWNEFLFAVVLGNRDAVTVTRQIGFLETPHSLGNSYSYDLLAAGGTLAALPCILLVIIFHRRIVSGLTEGYGKG
;
A
#
# COMPACT_ATOMS: atom_id res chain seq x y z
N MET A 1 -15.28 -13.37 43.73
CA MET A 1 -15.05 -14.49 42.80
C MET A 1 -13.55 -14.60 42.57
N SER A 2 -12.96 -15.66 43.08
CA SER A 2 -11.52 -15.86 43.24
C SER A 2 -10.79 -15.96 41.89
N ALA A 3 -9.61 -15.34 41.79
CA ALA A 3 -8.72 -15.34 40.63
C ALA A 3 -8.24 -16.74 40.18
N ASN A 4 -8.62 -17.80 40.90
CA ASN A 4 -8.17 -19.17 40.68
C ASN A 4 -8.97 -19.96 39.61
N THR A 5 -10.06 -19.45 39.07
CA THR A 5 -10.88 -20.14 38.06
C THR A 5 -10.44 -19.90 36.61
N LEU A 6 -9.42 -19.10 36.36
CA LEU A 6 -8.90 -18.80 35.03
C LEU A 6 -7.66 -19.62 34.61
N MET A 7 -7.15 -20.46 35.48
CA MET A 7 -6.04 -21.39 35.16
C MET A 7 -6.56 -22.80 34.81
N ASP A 8 -7.40 -22.89 33.77
CA ASP A 8 -7.70 -24.20 33.18
C ASP A 8 -6.39 -24.83 32.70
N ALA A 9 -6.13 -26.01 33.19
CA ALA A 9 -4.93 -26.80 32.86
C ALA A 9 -4.76 -26.83 31.33
N PRO A 10 -3.55 -26.56 30.81
CA PRO A 10 -3.31 -26.55 29.36
C PRO A 10 -3.77 -27.89 28.78
N GLY A 11 -4.55 -27.83 27.69
CA GLY A 11 -5.08 -29.01 27.02
C GLY A 11 -3.95 -29.99 26.67
N ARG A 12 -4.27 -31.28 26.55
CA ARG A 12 -3.26 -32.37 26.29
C ARG A 12 -2.31 -32.00 25.14
N LEU A 13 -2.77 -31.31 24.12
CA LEU A 13 -1.97 -30.84 23.00
C LEU A 13 -0.94 -29.76 23.42
N ALA A 14 -1.34 -28.78 24.20
CA ALA A 14 -0.46 -27.70 24.67
C ALA A 14 0.67 -28.28 25.56
N ARG A 15 0.36 -29.22 26.44
CA ARG A 15 1.35 -29.94 27.27
C ARG A 15 2.33 -30.77 26.44
N ARG A 16 1.88 -31.41 25.34
CA ARG A 16 2.78 -32.13 24.42
C ARG A 16 3.70 -31.17 23.67
N LEU A 17 3.20 -30.01 23.24
CA LEU A 17 3.99 -29.00 22.54
C LEU A 17 5.05 -28.36 23.46
N ASP A 18 4.79 -28.19 24.74
CA ASP A 18 5.77 -27.64 25.69
C ASP A 18 6.98 -28.55 25.94
N ARG A 19 6.84 -29.87 25.73
CA ARG A 19 7.93 -30.85 25.88
C ARG A 19 8.86 -30.94 24.66
N VAL A 20 8.50 -30.29 23.55
CA VAL A 20 9.27 -30.34 22.31
C VAL A 20 10.36 -29.27 22.32
N SER A 21 11.52 -29.57 21.72
CA SER A 21 12.60 -28.57 21.57
C SER A 21 12.13 -27.30 20.85
N ASP A 22 12.77 -26.17 21.14
CA ASP A 22 12.42 -24.85 20.53
C ASP A 22 12.38 -24.89 19.01
N ARG A 23 13.29 -25.63 18.36
CA ARG A 23 13.32 -25.80 16.90
C ARG A 23 12.07 -26.51 16.38
N LYS A 24 11.69 -27.64 17.01
CA LYS A 24 10.51 -28.43 16.62
C LYS A 24 9.22 -27.67 16.92
N PHE A 25 9.14 -27.02 18.08
CA PHE A 25 8.00 -26.16 18.43
C PHE A 25 7.83 -25.00 17.40
N GLY A 26 8.92 -24.29 17.10
CA GLY A 26 8.91 -23.20 16.13
C GLY A 26 8.44 -23.65 14.75
N ALA A 27 8.99 -24.78 14.26
CA ALA A 27 8.57 -25.34 12.97
C ALA A 27 7.09 -25.76 12.98
N LEU A 28 6.63 -26.48 14.03
CA LEU A 28 5.27 -26.99 14.10
C LEU A 28 4.20 -25.88 14.20
N VAL A 29 4.47 -24.84 14.99
CA VAL A 29 3.52 -23.74 15.20
C VAL A 29 3.51 -22.76 14.01
N SER A 30 4.64 -22.62 13.29
CA SER A 30 4.68 -21.84 12.03
C SER A 30 4.07 -22.60 10.84
N LEU A 31 3.95 -23.93 10.94
CA LEU A 31 3.52 -24.81 9.86
C LEU A 31 2.16 -24.40 9.23
N PRO A 32 1.10 -24.06 9.99
CA PRO A 32 -0.17 -23.67 9.41
C PRO A 32 -0.04 -22.48 8.46
N GLY A 33 0.72 -21.44 8.85
CA GLY A 33 0.94 -20.27 7.99
C GLY A 33 1.73 -20.61 6.73
N LEU A 34 2.76 -21.45 6.88
CA LEU A 34 3.57 -21.90 5.75
C LEU A 34 2.80 -22.81 4.81
N LEU A 35 1.96 -23.71 5.35
CA LEU A 35 1.13 -24.60 4.56
C LEU A 35 0.09 -23.84 3.73
N VAL A 36 -0.59 -22.85 4.31
CA VAL A 36 -1.55 -22.04 3.56
C VAL A 36 -0.87 -21.36 2.37
N VAL A 37 0.29 -20.76 2.59
CA VAL A 37 1.06 -20.13 1.50
C VAL A 37 1.59 -21.18 0.51
N ALA A 38 2.13 -22.31 1.00
CA ALA A 38 2.69 -23.35 0.14
C ALA A 38 1.63 -24.07 -0.71
N ILE A 39 0.44 -24.31 -0.17
CA ILE A 39 -0.63 -25.04 -0.87
C ILE A 39 -1.41 -24.12 -1.82
N VAL A 40 -1.65 -22.87 -1.43
CA VAL A 40 -2.53 -21.97 -2.19
C VAL A 40 -1.75 -21.09 -3.17
N VAL A 41 -0.53 -20.65 -2.82
CA VAL A 41 0.25 -19.70 -3.64
C VAL A 41 1.31 -20.40 -4.50
N LEU A 42 2.03 -21.38 -3.95
CA LEU A 42 3.13 -22.02 -4.67
C LEU A 42 2.69 -22.79 -5.92
N PRO A 43 1.61 -23.62 -5.93
CA PRO A 43 1.16 -24.29 -7.14
C PRO A 43 0.76 -23.33 -8.28
N PRO A 44 -0.02 -22.24 -8.06
CA PRO A 44 -0.25 -21.23 -9.08
C PRO A 44 1.03 -20.60 -9.61
N VAL A 45 1.99 -20.25 -8.73
CA VAL A 45 3.28 -19.70 -9.16
C VAL A 45 4.02 -20.67 -10.07
N LEU A 46 4.15 -21.94 -9.69
CA LEU A 46 4.80 -22.97 -10.51
C LEU A 46 4.03 -23.21 -11.81
N SER A 47 2.69 -23.17 -11.78
CA SER A 47 1.85 -23.32 -12.97
C SER A 47 2.07 -22.21 -13.99
N VAL A 48 2.30 -20.96 -13.57
CA VAL A 48 2.63 -19.86 -14.49
C VAL A 48 3.90 -20.17 -15.27
N PHE A 49 4.96 -20.64 -14.59
CA PHE A 49 6.20 -21.06 -15.27
C PHE A 49 5.96 -22.23 -16.21
N GLY A 50 5.20 -23.24 -15.76
CA GLY A 50 4.83 -24.38 -16.60
C GLY A 50 4.05 -23.94 -17.85
N MET A 51 2.92 -23.24 -17.65
CA MET A 51 2.04 -22.80 -18.73
C MET A 51 2.73 -21.89 -19.74
N SER A 52 3.75 -21.12 -19.34
CA SER A 52 4.52 -20.26 -20.23
C SER A 52 5.25 -21.03 -21.34
N LEU A 53 5.51 -22.32 -21.13
CA LEU A 53 6.19 -23.21 -22.07
C LEU A 53 5.21 -23.98 -23.01
N PHE A 54 3.91 -23.81 -22.80
CA PHE A 54 2.87 -24.47 -23.58
C PHE A 54 2.08 -23.45 -24.40
N ARG A 55 1.64 -23.88 -25.58
CA ARG A 55 0.58 -23.20 -26.32
C ARG A 55 -0.75 -23.60 -25.69
N LEU A 56 -1.40 -22.66 -25.01
CA LEU A 56 -2.68 -22.83 -24.35
C LEU A 56 -3.59 -21.65 -24.71
N ASN A 57 -4.36 -21.80 -25.81
CA ASN A 57 -5.30 -20.79 -26.29
C ASN A 57 -6.65 -21.46 -26.50
N LEU A 58 -7.67 -21.06 -25.73
CA LEU A 58 -9.00 -21.68 -25.79
C LEU A 58 -9.86 -21.18 -26.97
N LEU A 59 -9.48 -20.08 -27.63
CA LEU A 59 -10.17 -19.61 -28.86
C LEU A 59 -9.67 -20.31 -30.14
N LYS A 60 -8.46 -20.87 -30.07
CA LYS A 60 -7.87 -21.57 -31.21
C LYS A 60 -7.91 -23.07 -30.92
N ASP A 61 -8.61 -23.81 -31.75
CA ASP A 61 -8.83 -25.27 -31.59
C ASP A 61 -7.57 -26.12 -31.89
N ASN A 62 -6.41 -25.63 -31.50
CA ASN A 62 -5.10 -26.23 -31.79
C ASN A 62 -4.58 -27.15 -30.67
N GLY A 63 -5.41 -27.42 -29.65
CA GLY A 63 -5.05 -28.24 -28.50
C GLY A 63 -3.93 -27.65 -27.64
N ILE A 64 -3.58 -28.35 -26.57
CA ILE A 64 -2.45 -28.01 -25.67
C ILE A 64 -1.19 -28.65 -26.27
N ALA A 65 -0.17 -27.86 -26.59
CA ALA A 65 1.10 -28.33 -27.13
C ALA A 65 2.28 -27.69 -26.42
N PHE A 66 3.31 -28.48 -26.15
CA PHE A 66 4.58 -27.96 -25.64
C PHE A 66 5.31 -27.18 -26.75
N VAL A 67 5.58 -25.90 -26.55
CA VAL A 67 6.22 -25.01 -27.51
C VAL A 67 7.55 -24.42 -27.01
N GLY A 68 8.01 -24.84 -25.83
CA GLY A 68 9.25 -24.34 -25.24
C GLY A 68 9.24 -22.83 -25.08
N ILE A 69 10.24 -22.16 -25.62
CA ILE A 69 10.41 -20.70 -25.48
C ILE A 69 9.66 -19.88 -26.56
N GLN A 70 8.82 -20.48 -27.39
CA GLN A 70 8.14 -19.78 -28.48
C GLN A 70 7.24 -18.63 -27.99
N ASN A 71 6.55 -18.81 -26.86
CA ASN A 71 5.76 -17.74 -26.26
C ASN A 71 6.63 -16.52 -25.92
N PHE A 72 7.87 -16.73 -25.47
CA PHE A 72 8.82 -15.65 -25.18
C PHE A 72 9.35 -15.01 -26.47
N SER A 73 9.60 -15.77 -27.52
CA SER A 73 10.03 -15.21 -28.81
C SER A 73 8.93 -14.39 -29.48
N ASN A 74 7.66 -14.79 -29.36
CA ASN A 74 6.52 -14.03 -29.86
C ASN A 74 6.40 -12.62 -29.28
N MET A 75 6.92 -12.37 -28.06
CA MET A 75 6.90 -11.06 -27.43
C MET A 75 7.64 -10.00 -28.24
N PHE A 76 8.71 -10.38 -28.93
CA PHE A 76 9.53 -9.46 -29.75
C PHE A 76 8.86 -9.03 -31.04
N THR A 77 7.79 -9.70 -31.45
CA THR A 77 6.98 -9.37 -32.65
C THR A 77 5.61 -8.78 -32.27
N ASP A 78 5.25 -8.82 -30.99
CA ASP A 78 3.97 -8.31 -30.49
C ASP A 78 4.06 -6.79 -30.27
N ARG A 79 3.53 -6.04 -31.21
CA ARG A 79 3.54 -4.59 -31.18
C ARG A 79 2.88 -4.01 -29.92
N LEU A 80 1.71 -4.53 -29.53
CA LEU A 80 0.97 -4.02 -28.37
C LEU A 80 1.75 -4.25 -27.07
N PHE A 81 2.39 -5.43 -26.95
CA PHE A 81 3.26 -5.71 -25.82
C PHE A 81 4.46 -4.75 -25.79
N LEU A 82 5.18 -4.60 -26.92
CA LEU A 82 6.35 -3.72 -27.00
C LEU A 82 6.01 -2.27 -26.68
N GLU A 83 4.85 -1.78 -27.12
CA GLU A 83 4.36 -0.45 -26.78
C GLU A 83 3.92 -0.33 -25.29
N SER A 84 3.47 -1.42 -24.68
CA SER A 84 3.07 -1.43 -23.25
C SER A 84 4.25 -1.24 -22.29
N ILE A 85 5.47 -1.63 -22.69
CA ILE A 85 6.68 -1.48 -21.88
C ILE A 85 6.99 0.00 -21.58
N PRO A 86 7.23 0.87 -22.58
CA PRO A 86 7.51 2.28 -22.32
C PRO A 86 6.33 2.98 -21.63
N ARG A 87 5.08 2.62 -21.95
CA ARG A 87 3.90 3.16 -21.28
C ARG A 87 3.95 2.85 -19.77
N THR A 88 4.26 1.60 -19.40
CA THR A 88 4.39 1.18 -18.00
C THR A 88 5.52 1.90 -17.29
N LEU A 89 6.68 2.06 -17.94
CA LEU A 89 7.83 2.76 -17.36
C LEU A 89 7.55 4.25 -17.16
N ILE A 90 7.01 4.93 -18.17
CA ILE A 90 6.64 6.34 -18.09
C ILE A 90 5.62 6.52 -16.97
N PHE A 91 4.58 5.68 -16.93
CA PHE A 91 3.58 5.68 -15.87
C PHE A 91 4.21 5.55 -14.48
N ALA A 92 5.09 4.56 -14.29
CA ALA A 92 5.74 4.31 -13.01
C ALA A 92 6.66 5.46 -12.57
N VAL A 93 7.44 6.02 -13.50
CA VAL A 93 8.34 7.14 -13.22
C VAL A 93 7.54 8.40 -12.90
N VAL A 94 6.59 8.77 -13.75
CA VAL A 94 5.80 10.01 -13.58
C VAL A 94 4.98 9.94 -12.29
N THR A 95 4.30 8.81 -12.03
CA THR A 95 3.55 8.62 -10.78
C THR A 95 4.47 8.72 -9.57
N THR A 96 5.67 8.14 -9.61
CA THR A 96 6.63 8.21 -8.51
C THR A 96 7.15 9.63 -8.28
N VAL A 97 7.48 10.35 -9.36
CA VAL A 97 7.97 11.74 -9.31
C VAL A 97 6.90 12.69 -8.76
N ILE A 98 5.62 12.41 -8.98
CA ILE A 98 4.51 13.19 -8.42
C ILE A 98 4.24 12.79 -6.96
N THR A 99 4.09 11.49 -6.71
CA THR A 99 3.65 10.99 -5.39
C THR A 99 4.66 11.24 -4.29
N VAL A 100 5.95 10.95 -4.53
CA VAL A 100 6.95 10.98 -3.45
C VAL A 100 7.21 12.40 -2.93
N PRO A 101 7.37 13.44 -3.76
CA PRO A 101 7.50 14.82 -3.27
C PRO A 101 6.24 15.32 -2.56
N LEU A 102 5.04 15.01 -3.09
CA LEU A 102 3.79 15.38 -2.43
C LEU A 102 3.63 14.67 -1.09
N ALA A 103 3.97 13.38 -1.00
CA ALA A 103 3.95 12.61 0.24
C ALA A 103 4.97 13.15 1.26
N LEU A 104 6.17 13.55 0.81
CA LEU A 104 7.16 14.22 1.66
C LEU A 104 6.62 15.55 2.18
N GLY A 105 6.02 16.35 1.32
CA GLY A 105 5.36 17.61 1.70
C GLY A 105 4.25 17.39 2.74
N ALA A 106 3.38 16.40 2.52
CA ALA A 106 2.34 16.01 3.46
C ALA A 106 2.90 15.53 4.80
N ALA A 107 3.95 14.70 4.79
CA ALA A 107 4.62 14.20 5.99
C ALA A 107 5.28 15.34 6.80
N LEU A 108 5.94 16.28 6.12
CA LEU A 108 6.54 17.47 6.75
C LEU A 108 5.46 18.39 7.33
N ALA A 109 4.34 18.58 6.65
CA ALA A 109 3.21 19.36 7.15
C ALA A 109 2.61 18.72 8.41
N LEU A 110 2.39 17.40 8.40
CA LEU A 110 1.86 16.64 9.53
C LEU A 110 2.85 16.47 10.70
N ASN A 111 4.14 16.68 10.47
CA ASN A 111 5.13 16.63 11.56
C ASN A 111 5.16 17.93 12.38
N ARG A 112 4.47 18.99 11.94
CA ARG A 112 4.32 20.25 12.69
C ARG A 112 3.08 20.20 13.57
N VAL A 113 3.18 20.76 14.78
CA VAL A 113 2.03 20.90 15.69
C VAL A 113 1.20 22.11 15.26
N PHE A 114 -0.03 21.88 14.82
CA PHE A 114 -1.00 22.95 14.50
C PHE A 114 -2.43 22.52 14.84
N ARG A 115 -3.32 23.52 14.97
CA ARG A 115 -4.76 23.26 15.15
C ARG A 115 -5.30 22.54 13.91
N GLY A 116 -5.94 21.36 14.09
CA GLY A 116 -6.46 20.54 12.97
C GLY A 116 -5.54 19.41 12.48
N GLN A 117 -4.31 19.28 13.02
CA GLN A 117 -3.38 18.19 12.65
C GLN A 117 -4.01 16.79 12.73
N LYS A 118 -4.81 16.54 13.79
CA LYS A 118 -5.49 15.24 13.97
C LYS A 118 -6.50 14.98 12.85
N ILE A 119 -7.27 16.00 12.48
CA ILE A 119 -8.27 15.94 11.41
C ILE A 119 -7.57 15.69 10.07
N LEU A 120 -6.52 16.45 9.77
CA LEU A 120 -5.74 16.24 8.53
C LEU A 120 -5.11 14.85 8.48
N SER A 121 -4.69 14.29 9.62
CA SER A 121 -4.15 12.92 9.67
C SER A 121 -5.19 11.85 9.33
N ILE A 122 -6.45 12.06 9.71
CA ILE A 122 -7.56 11.16 9.35
C ILE A 122 -7.81 11.26 7.84
N PHE A 123 -8.00 12.47 7.36
CA PHE A 123 -8.30 12.72 5.95
C PHE A 123 -7.18 12.30 5.00
N LEU A 124 -5.92 12.38 5.46
CA LEU A 124 -4.80 11.86 4.69
C LEU A 124 -4.95 10.35 4.41
N LEU A 125 -5.53 9.57 5.31
CA LEU A 125 -5.65 8.11 5.15
C LEU A 125 -6.82 7.68 4.26
N LEU A 126 -7.83 8.52 4.09
CA LEU A 126 -9.07 8.15 3.40
C LEU A 126 -8.86 7.71 1.93
N PRO A 127 -8.02 8.40 1.11
CA PRO A 127 -7.78 7.96 -0.26
C PRO A 127 -7.23 6.54 -0.37
N TRP A 128 -6.35 6.15 0.55
CA TRP A 128 -5.78 4.80 0.58
C TRP A 128 -6.82 3.73 0.96
N ALA A 129 -7.80 4.08 1.78
CA ALA A 129 -8.86 3.17 2.20
C ALA A 129 -9.86 2.85 1.07
N VAL A 130 -10.00 3.75 0.08
CA VAL A 130 -10.88 3.53 -1.07
C VAL A 130 -10.32 2.43 -1.97
N ALA A 131 -11.18 1.49 -2.39
CA ALA A 131 -10.78 0.43 -3.31
C ALA A 131 -10.22 1.00 -4.62
N PRO A 132 -9.16 0.40 -5.21
CA PRO A 132 -8.59 0.89 -6.47
C PRO A 132 -9.61 0.95 -7.62
N VAL A 133 -10.49 -0.05 -7.69
CA VAL A 133 -11.59 -0.09 -8.68
C VAL A 133 -12.52 1.10 -8.53
N VAL A 134 -12.89 1.44 -7.30
CA VAL A 134 -13.74 2.60 -6.98
C VAL A 134 -12.99 3.90 -7.25
N THR A 135 -11.70 3.94 -6.96
CA THR A 135 -10.84 5.09 -7.31
C THR A 135 -10.89 5.39 -8.81
N GLY A 136 -10.70 4.38 -9.66
CA GLY A 136 -10.76 4.56 -11.11
C GLY A 136 -12.11 5.13 -11.58
N LEU A 137 -13.22 4.64 -11.01
CA LEU A 137 -14.57 5.16 -11.29
C LEU A 137 -14.77 6.61 -10.82
N PHE A 138 -14.28 6.95 -9.63
CA PHE A 138 -14.36 8.32 -9.11
C PHE A 138 -13.65 9.31 -10.03
N TRP A 139 -12.43 8.97 -10.44
CA TRP A 139 -11.65 9.81 -11.33
C TRP A 139 -12.24 9.84 -12.75
N ARG A 140 -12.81 8.76 -13.23
CA ARG A 140 -13.55 8.74 -14.50
C ARG A 140 -14.74 9.67 -14.48
N PHE A 141 -15.53 9.68 -13.40
CA PHE A 141 -16.68 10.56 -13.25
C PHE A 141 -16.27 12.05 -13.17
N ILE A 142 -15.21 12.35 -12.40
CA ILE A 142 -14.65 13.71 -12.27
C ILE A 142 -14.20 14.27 -13.62
N PHE A 143 -13.60 13.43 -14.47
CA PHE A 143 -13.05 13.80 -15.77
C PHE A 143 -13.97 13.45 -16.96
N GLN A 144 -15.26 13.27 -16.71
CA GLN A 144 -16.23 13.09 -17.80
C GLN A 144 -16.29 14.34 -18.68
N PRO A 145 -16.17 14.22 -20.03
CA PRO A 145 -16.06 15.39 -20.91
C PRO A 145 -17.24 16.37 -20.84
N GLN A 146 -18.48 15.86 -20.79
CA GLN A 146 -19.68 16.69 -20.88
C GLN A 146 -20.04 17.33 -19.53
N PHE A 147 -20.05 16.57 -18.45
CA PHE A 147 -20.57 16.99 -17.14
C PHE A 147 -19.61 16.72 -15.98
N GLY A 148 -18.35 16.33 -16.25
CA GLY A 148 -17.36 16.16 -15.21
C GLY A 148 -17.03 17.47 -14.50
N ILE A 149 -16.91 17.45 -13.16
CA ILE A 149 -16.59 18.64 -12.37
C ILE A 149 -15.24 19.26 -12.78
N ALA A 150 -14.30 18.48 -13.30
CA ALA A 150 -13.01 18.98 -13.78
C ALA A 150 -13.20 19.92 -14.98
N THR A 151 -14.04 19.56 -15.95
CA THR A 151 -14.38 20.42 -17.11
C THR A 151 -15.16 21.64 -16.64
N GLY A 152 -16.15 21.46 -15.76
CA GLY A 152 -16.92 22.58 -15.20
C GLY A 152 -16.06 23.58 -14.45
N LEU A 153 -15.08 23.14 -13.67
CA LEU A 153 -14.14 24.02 -12.98
C LEU A 153 -13.23 24.79 -13.95
N MET A 154 -12.72 24.12 -15.00
CA MET A 154 -11.90 24.76 -16.03
C MET A 154 -12.70 25.84 -16.80
N SER A 155 -13.97 25.56 -17.12
CA SER A 155 -14.86 26.53 -17.74
C SER A 155 -15.15 27.70 -16.81
N ALA A 156 -15.43 27.46 -15.52
CA ALA A 156 -15.67 28.52 -14.54
C ALA A 156 -14.44 29.43 -14.32
N LEU A 157 -13.23 28.91 -14.50
CA LEU A 157 -11.98 29.68 -14.45
C LEU A 157 -11.63 30.35 -15.76
N GLY A 158 -12.47 30.25 -16.81
CA GLY A 158 -12.21 30.81 -18.13
C GLY A 158 -11.03 30.15 -18.88
N LEU A 159 -10.66 28.93 -18.52
CA LEU A 159 -9.55 28.20 -19.13
C LEU A 159 -10.00 27.38 -20.35
N THR A 160 -11.29 27.20 -20.55
CA THR A 160 -11.90 26.54 -21.70
C THR A 160 -13.29 27.07 -21.96
N ASP A 161 -13.65 27.13 -23.24
CA ASP A 161 -14.99 27.56 -23.69
C ASP A 161 -15.90 26.38 -24.06
N GLY A 162 -15.44 25.15 -23.84
CA GLY A 162 -16.17 23.92 -24.20
C GLY A 162 -15.77 22.69 -23.43
N SER A 163 -16.30 21.55 -23.85
CA SER A 163 -15.95 20.25 -23.27
C SER A 163 -14.51 19.89 -23.59
N ILE A 164 -13.79 19.41 -22.58
CA ILE A 164 -12.44 18.85 -22.74
C ILE A 164 -12.56 17.35 -22.79
N ASP A 165 -12.09 16.75 -23.88
CA ASP A 165 -12.01 15.30 -23.96
C ASP A 165 -10.79 14.78 -23.18
N TRP A 166 -11.02 14.53 -21.87
CA TRP A 166 -9.98 14.09 -20.95
C TRP A 166 -9.57 12.65 -21.18
N LEU A 167 -10.52 11.78 -21.51
CA LEU A 167 -10.32 10.33 -21.58
C LEU A 167 -10.24 9.81 -23.02
N GLY A 168 -10.64 10.59 -24.01
CA GLY A 168 -10.47 10.28 -25.43
C GLY A 168 -9.14 10.73 -26.02
N ASP A 169 -8.38 11.58 -25.30
CA ASP A 169 -6.99 11.90 -25.64
C ASP A 169 -6.01 11.02 -24.85
N SER A 170 -5.09 10.36 -25.56
CA SER A 170 -4.16 9.39 -24.98
C SER A 170 -3.30 9.93 -23.85
N LYS A 171 -2.77 11.16 -24.00
CA LYS A 171 -1.89 11.78 -23.00
C LYS A 171 -2.66 12.22 -21.77
N ARG A 172 -3.84 12.82 -21.99
CA ARG A 172 -4.73 13.25 -20.90
C ARG A 172 -5.25 12.03 -20.10
N ALA A 173 -5.72 11.00 -20.80
CA ALA A 173 -6.19 9.77 -20.16
C ALA A 173 -5.11 9.11 -19.30
N MET A 174 -3.89 9.00 -19.82
CA MET A 174 -2.74 8.51 -19.03
C MET A 174 -2.43 9.45 -17.85
N GLY A 175 -2.52 10.78 -18.05
CA GLY A 175 -2.34 11.77 -16.99
C GLY A 175 -3.36 11.62 -15.86
N VAL A 176 -4.64 11.41 -16.18
CA VAL A 176 -5.70 11.15 -15.21
C VAL A 176 -5.40 9.86 -14.42
N ALA A 177 -4.98 8.79 -15.09
CA ALA A 177 -4.60 7.53 -14.43
C ALA A 177 -3.41 7.71 -13.47
N VAL A 178 -2.41 8.50 -13.86
CA VAL A 178 -1.26 8.87 -13.01
C VAL A 178 -1.73 9.62 -11.76
N VAL A 179 -2.58 10.64 -11.93
CA VAL A 179 -3.09 11.47 -10.81
C VAL A 179 -3.97 10.63 -9.88
N ALA A 180 -4.83 9.75 -10.40
CA ALA A 180 -5.66 8.84 -9.62
C ALA A 180 -4.79 7.87 -8.77
N THR A 181 -3.74 7.31 -9.37
CA THR A 181 -2.82 6.41 -8.68
C THR A 181 -2.00 7.15 -7.62
N ALA A 182 -1.50 8.35 -7.95
CA ALA A 182 -0.78 9.20 -7.00
C ALA A 182 -1.66 9.58 -5.81
N TRP A 183 -2.92 9.98 -6.05
CA TRP A 183 -3.90 10.32 -5.02
C TRP A 183 -4.11 9.17 -4.03
N ARG A 184 -4.26 7.96 -4.53
CA ARG A 184 -4.49 6.77 -3.71
C ARG A 184 -3.26 6.32 -2.92
N SER A 185 -2.07 6.39 -3.51
CA SER A 185 -0.84 5.88 -2.90
C SER A 185 -0.12 6.88 -1.99
N LEU A 186 -0.35 8.18 -2.17
CA LEU A 186 0.26 9.26 -1.39
C LEU A 186 0.17 9.04 0.13
N PRO A 187 -1.00 8.65 0.71
CA PRO A 187 -1.14 8.48 2.16
C PRO A 187 -0.16 7.47 2.75
N LEU A 188 -0.01 6.32 2.10
CA LEU A 188 0.89 5.26 2.55
C LEU A 188 2.35 5.73 2.56
N ILE A 189 2.77 6.39 1.49
CA ILE A 189 4.14 6.92 1.36
C ILE A 189 4.38 8.05 2.38
N ALA A 190 3.39 8.93 2.59
CA ALA A 190 3.49 10.01 3.58
C ALA A 190 3.59 9.48 5.02
N LEU A 191 2.85 8.41 5.36
CA LEU A 191 2.98 7.74 6.65
C LEU A 191 4.38 7.18 6.87
N LEU A 192 4.92 6.45 5.88
CA LEU A 192 6.27 5.89 5.97
C LEU A 192 7.32 6.98 6.19
N ILE A 193 7.26 8.07 5.44
CA ILE A 193 8.18 9.21 5.62
C ILE A 193 7.96 9.87 6.98
N GLY A 194 6.70 10.03 7.41
CA GLY A 194 6.33 10.62 8.69
C GLY A 194 6.88 9.85 9.89
N THR A 195 6.96 8.51 9.82
CA THR A 195 7.60 7.70 10.87
C THR A 195 9.08 8.04 11.01
N ALA A 196 9.81 8.15 9.90
CA ALA A 196 11.22 8.51 9.91
C ALA A 196 11.46 9.95 10.41
N LEU A 197 10.57 10.89 10.08
CA LEU A 197 10.67 12.26 10.59
C LEU A 197 10.59 12.33 12.12
N ARG A 198 9.81 11.45 12.75
CA ARG A 198 9.66 11.39 14.22
C ARG A 198 10.88 10.81 14.93
N THR A 199 11.76 10.08 14.25
CA THR A 199 12.99 9.54 14.83
C THR A 199 14.11 10.55 14.92
N ILE A 200 13.98 11.73 14.30
CA ILE A 200 14.99 12.80 14.36
C ILE A 200 15.00 13.41 15.76
N PRO A 201 16.16 13.39 16.47
CA PRO A 201 16.26 13.98 17.80
C PRO A 201 15.98 15.48 17.77
N LYS A 202 15.06 15.93 18.61
CA LYS A 202 14.68 17.36 18.69
C LYS A 202 15.87 18.27 19.03
N ASN A 203 16.85 17.75 19.76
CA ASN A 203 18.06 18.49 20.12
C ASN A 203 18.92 18.84 18.89
N GLN A 204 18.99 17.96 17.87
CA GLN A 204 19.71 18.27 16.62
C GLN A 204 19.04 19.41 15.85
N LEU A 205 17.71 19.44 15.83
CA LEU A 205 16.97 20.53 15.16
C LEU A 205 17.12 21.85 15.91
N LYS A 206 17.11 21.82 17.25
CA LYS A 206 17.32 23.00 18.08
C LYS A 206 18.76 23.53 17.98
N ALA A 207 19.78 22.64 17.96
CA ALA A 207 21.17 23.04 17.77
C ALA A 207 21.35 23.77 16.43
N ALA A 208 20.81 23.20 15.33
CA ALA A 208 20.84 23.85 14.02
C ALA A 208 20.14 25.23 14.01
N GLU A 209 19.08 25.39 14.77
CA GLU A 209 18.37 26.67 14.91
C GLU A 209 19.24 27.69 15.67
N LEU A 210 19.92 27.25 16.75
CA LEU A 210 20.88 28.08 17.51
C LEU A 210 22.09 28.47 16.68
N ASP A 211 22.58 27.57 15.80
CA ASP A 211 23.66 27.82 14.83
C ASP A 211 23.21 28.72 13.65
N GLY A 212 21.98 29.24 13.68
CA GLY A 212 21.44 30.12 12.62
C GLY A 212 21.12 29.43 11.30
N ALA A 213 21.01 28.10 11.26
CA ALA A 213 20.67 27.36 10.06
C ALA A 213 19.22 27.66 9.64
N GLY A 214 19.04 28.17 8.42
CA GLY A 214 17.71 28.39 7.86
C GLY A 214 17.00 27.06 7.56
N SER A 215 15.66 27.11 7.39
CA SER A 215 14.81 25.92 7.16
C SER A 215 15.28 25.02 6.03
N TRP A 216 15.80 25.59 4.93
CA TRP A 216 16.34 24.82 3.81
C TRP A 216 17.65 24.13 4.15
N ALA A 217 18.56 24.79 4.87
CA ALA A 217 19.82 24.20 5.33
C ALA A 217 19.53 23.04 6.31
N THR A 218 18.65 23.23 7.28
CA THR A 218 18.18 22.19 8.21
C THR A 218 17.55 21.01 7.46
N PHE A 219 16.71 21.28 6.45
CA PHE A 219 16.13 20.23 5.63
C PHE A 219 17.19 19.44 4.88
N ARG A 220 18.11 20.12 4.16
CA ARG A 220 19.10 19.48 3.30
C ARG A 220 20.18 18.72 4.07
N HIS A 221 20.62 19.24 5.21
CA HIS A 221 21.77 18.70 5.94
C HIS A 221 21.40 17.81 7.13
N ILE A 222 20.19 17.95 7.70
CA ILE A 222 19.74 17.16 8.86
C ILE A 222 18.55 16.27 8.48
N THR A 223 17.44 16.88 8.03
CA THR A 223 16.20 16.14 7.82
C THR A 223 16.31 15.13 6.69
N LEU A 224 16.72 15.55 5.49
CA LEU A 224 16.79 14.68 4.30
C LEU A 224 17.79 13.52 4.47
N PRO A 225 19.00 13.72 5.03
CA PRO A 225 19.91 12.61 5.32
C PRO A 225 19.32 11.62 6.36
N ALA A 226 18.64 12.12 7.40
CA ALA A 226 18.05 11.28 8.42
C ALA A 226 16.91 10.39 7.88
N ILE A 227 16.06 10.91 6.99
CA ILE A 227 14.93 10.17 6.41
C ILE A 227 15.30 9.40 5.13
N ARG A 228 16.51 9.56 4.61
CA ARG A 228 16.92 9.02 3.30
C ARG A 228 16.58 7.55 3.10
N ASN A 229 16.83 6.72 4.10
CA ASN A 229 16.58 5.28 4.00
C ASN A 229 15.08 4.98 3.87
N MET A 230 14.22 5.70 4.59
CA MET A 230 12.78 5.51 4.51
C MET A 230 12.22 6.13 3.22
N LEU A 231 12.80 7.23 2.75
CA LEU A 231 12.45 7.81 1.46
C LEU A 231 12.73 6.83 0.31
N LEU A 232 13.90 6.13 0.35
CA LEU A 232 14.21 5.07 -0.61
C LEU A 232 13.19 3.92 -0.54
N VAL A 233 12.77 3.50 0.66
CA VAL A 233 11.69 2.50 0.82
C VAL A 233 10.40 2.98 0.19
N GLY A 234 10.02 4.24 0.43
CA GLY A 234 8.83 4.86 -0.17
C GLY A 234 8.90 4.87 -1.69
N ILE A 235 10.05 5.22 -2.28
CA ILE A 235 10.27 5.17 -3.73
C ILE A 235 10.11 3.75 -4.27
N VAL A 236 10.75 2.75 -3.63
CA VAL A 236 10.62 1.33 -4.04
C VAL A 236 9.17 0.88 -4.04
N LEU A 237 8.45 1.15 -2.96
CA LEU A 237 7.04 0.79 -2.83
C LEU A 237 6.18 1.48 -3.89
N GLN A 238 6.41 2.77 -4.14
CA GLN A 238 5.67 3.50 -5.16
C GLN A 238 5.93 2.95 -6.56
N VAL A 239 7.16 2.61 -6.89
CA VAL A 239 7.50 1.98 -8.18
C VAL A 239 6.79 0.63 -8.32
N ILE A 240 6.81 -0.22 -7.28
CA ILE A 240 6.13 -1.53 -7.30
C ILE A 240 4.61 -1.34 -7.49
N ILE A 241 3.98 -0.43 -6.74
CA ILE A 241 2.55 -0.11 -6.86
C ILE A 241 2.23 0.34 -8.29
N SER A 242 3.07 1.18 -8.90
CA SER A 242 2.85 1.71 -10.23
C SER A 242 3.07 0.67 -11.34
N LEU A 243 4.06 -0.24 -11.17
CA LEU A 243 4.30 -1.34 -12.11
C LEU A 243 3.18 -2.40 -12.08
N GLN A 244 2.47 -2.51 -10.96
CA GLN A 244 1.36 -3.45 -10.76
C GLN A 244 -0.03 -2.79 -10.87
N VAL A 245 -0.12 -1.58 -11.46
CA VAL A 245 -1.41 -0.92 -11.62
C VAL A 245 -2.31 -1.70 -12.58
N PHE A 246 -3.50 -2.08 -12.11
CA PHE A 246 -4.51 -2.80 -12.88
C PHE A 246 -5.90 -2.19 -12.70
N ASP A 247 -6.42 -2.22 -11.48
CA ASP A 247 -7.81 -1.89 -11.16
C ASP A 247 -8.20 -0.48 -11.64
N ILE A 248 -7.31 0.50 -11.47
CA ILE A 248 -7.53 1.89 -11.90
C ILE A 248 -7.58 1.96 -13.43
N ILE A 249 -6.65 1.31 -14.15
CA ILE A 249 -6.66 1.27 -15.62
C ILE A 249 -7.91 0.54 -16.13
N PHE A 250 -8.26 -0.58 -15.47
CA PHE A 250 -9.44 -1.37 -15.82
C PHE A 250 -10.74 -0.56 -15.74
N THR A 251 -10.92 0.27 -14.71
CA THR A 251 -12.17 1.01 -14.50
C THR A 251 -12.16 2.39 -15.10
N LEU A 252 -11.00 3.05 -15.20
CA LEU A 252 -10.89 4.41 -15.72
C LEU A 252 -10.92 4.43 -17.25
N THR A 253 -10.10 3.63 -17.93
CA THR A 253 -9.86 3.73 -19.37
C THR A 253 -10.06 2.41 -20.14
N ARG A 254 -10.05 1.28 -19.45
CA ARG A 254 -10.01 -0.06 -20.11
C ARG A 254 -8.91 -0.18 -21.16
N GLY A 255 -7.76 0.50 -20.90
CA GLY A 255 -6.63 0.52 -21.83
C GLY A 255 -6.74 1.55 -22.96
N GLY A 256 -7.91 2.20 -23.13
CA GLY A 256 -8.17 3.18 -24.19
C GLY A 256 -7.66 4.60 -23.91
N PRO A 257 -7.77 5.51 -24.89
CA PRO A 257 -8.30 5.30 -26.24
C PRO A 257 -7.40 4.38 -27.08
N GLY A 258 -8.01 3.64 -27.98
CA GLY A 258 -7.29 2.60 -28.74
C GLY A 258 -6.68 1.56 -27.82
N PHE A 259 -5.37 1.64 -27.56
CA PHE A 259 -4.61 0.85 -26.57
C PHE A 259 -3.59 1.71 -25.84
N ASP A 260 -3.71 3.04 -25.90
CA ASP A 260 -2.66 3.97 -25.50
C ASP A 260 -2.45 4.10 -23.99
N THR A 261 -3.42 3.70 -23.16
CA THR A 261 -3.24 3.57 -21.72
C THR A 261 -3.02 2.13 -21.26
N THR A 262 -2.81 1.21 -22.20
CA THR A 262 -2.53 -0.19 -21.89
C THR A 262 -1.13 -0.35 -21.32
N VAL A 263 -1.04 -0.57 -20.01
CA VAL A 263 0.17 -0.95 -19.30
C VAL A 263 0.36 -2.48 -19.33
N MET A 264 1.59 -2.96 -19.07
CA MET A 264 1.90 -4.39 -19.12
C MET A 264 0.95 -5.26 -18.28
N TYR A 265 0.61 -4.81 -17.07
CA TYR A 265 -0.26 -5.56 -16.18
C TYR A 265 -1.68 -5.70 -16.76
N TYR A 266 -2.24 -4.62 -17.31
CA TYR A 266 -3.53 -4.67 -17.99
C TYR A 266 -3.49 -5.49 -19.29
N TYR A 267 -2.37 -5.42 -20.03
CA TYR A 267 -2.17 -6.23 -21.24
C TYR A 267 -2.17 -7.74 -20.95
N ILE A 268 -1.51 -8.15 -19.86
CA ILE A 268 -1.53 -9.55 -19.39
C ILE A 268 -2.96 -10.01 -19.11
N TYR A 269 -3.75 -9.18 -18.40
CA TYR A 269 -5.16 -9.47 -18.12
C TYR A 269 -5.96 -9.64 -19.42
N ASN A 270 -5.85 -8.69 -20.35
CA ASN A 270 -6.57 -8.74 -21.61
C ASN A 270 -6.18 -9.96 -22.47
N THR A 271 -4.90 -10.32 -22.45
CA THR A 271 -4.40 -11.54 -23.14
C THR A 271 -4.95 -12.81 -22.49
N ALA A 272 -5.03 -12.85 -21.16
CA ALA A 272 -5.55 -14.01 -20.44
C ALA A 272 -7.08 -14.16 -20.61
N PHE A 273 -7.83 -13.09 -20.32
CA PHE A 273 -9.29 -13.14 -20.18
C PHE A 273 -10.04 -12.57 -21.39
N GLY A 274 -9.44 -11.67 -22.15
CA GLY A 274 -10.02 -11.13 -23.38
C GLY A 274 -9.78 -12.01 -24.61
N THR A 275 -8.55 -12.53 -24.76
CA THR A 275 -8.19 -13.40 -25.91
C THR A 275 -7.99 -14.87 -25.53
N LEU A 276 -8.22 -15.25 -24.28
CA LEU A 276 -8.11 -16.60 -23.72
C LEU A 276 -6.79 -17.31 -24.07
N ASN A 277 -5.70 -16.55 -24.22
CA ASN A 277 -4.37 -17.06 -24.55
C ASN A 277 -3.51 -17.21 -23.30
N PHE A 278 -3.72 -18.27 -22.55
CA PHE A 278 -3.13 -18.49 -21.23
C PHE A 278 -1.64 -18.81 -21.27
N GLY A 279 -1.18 -19.52 -22.32
CA GLY A 279 0.24 -19.81 -22.49
C GLY A 279 1.06 -18.53 -22.69
N TYR A 280 0.62 -17.67 -23.59
CA TYR A 280 1.28 -16.40 -23.86
C TYR A 280 1.18 -15.40 -22.68
N SER A 281 -0.01 -15.27 -22.07
CA SER A 281 -0.16 -14.40 -20.88
C SER A 281 0.70 -14.86 -19.70
N SER A 282 0.90 -16.18 -19.55
CA SER A 282 1.83 -16.74 -18.54
C SER A 282 3.28 -16.36 -18.83
N ALA A 283 3.71 -16.41 -20.08
CA ALA A 283 5.06 -15.98 -20.47
C ALA A 283 5.26 -14.47 -20.24
N LEU A 284 4.28 -13.63 -20.61
CA LEU A 284 4.26 -12.20 -20.29
C LEU A 284 4.35 -11.95 -18.76
N SER A 285 3.67 -12.78 -17.98
CA SER A 285 3.68 -12.71 -16.52
C SER A 285 5.05 -13.02 -15.93
N VAL A 286 5.74 -14.04 -16.44
CA VAL A 286 7.12 -14.37 -16.04
C VAL A 286 8.05 -13.18 -16.32
N LEU A 287 7.92 -12.57 -17.49
CA LEU A 287 8.71 -11.40 -17.84
C LEU A 287 8.41 -10.21 -16.93
N LEU A 288 7.15 -9.97 -16.57
CA LEU A 288 6.77 -8.89 -15.63
C LEU A 288 7.39 -9.11 -14.25
N VAL A 289 7.44 -10.35 -13.74
CA VAL A 289 8.14 -10.68 -12.48
C VAL A 289 9.63 -10.30 -12.57
N VAL A 290 10.30 -10.69 -13.68
CA VAL A 290 11.70 -10.33 -13.93
C VAL A 290 11.87 -8.81 -13.99
N PHE A 291 10.94 -8.12 -14.63
CA PHE A 291 10.93 -6.67 -14.77
C PHE A 291 10.81 -5.97 -13.41
N ILE A 292 9.84 -6.38 -12.58
CA ILE A 292 9.67 -5.85 -11.22
C ILE A 292 10.92 -6.10 -10.38
N ALA A 293 11.49 -7.31 -10.46
CA ALA A 293 12.72 -7.66 -9.76
C ALA A 293 13.91 -6.80 -10.21
N ALA A 294 14.07 -6.61 -11.52
CA ALA A 294 15.14 -5.80 -12.10
C ALA A 294 15.08 -4.33 -11.66
N PHE A 295 13.89 -3.75 -11.58
CA PHE A 295 13.72 -2.36 -11.12
C PHE A 295 13.79 -2.21 -9.59
N SER A 296 13.38 -3.23 -8.83
CA SER A 296 13.39 -3.19 -7.37
C SER A 296 14.75 -3.52 -6.77
N ALA A 297 15.50 -4.46 -7.35
CA ALA A 297 16.78 -4.94 -6.83
C ALA A 297 17.86 -3.85 -6.68
N PRO A 298 18.09 -2.95 -7.64
CA PRO A 298 19.08 -1.87 -7.50
C PRO A 298 18.72 -0.92 -6.34
N LEU A 299 17.44 -0.60 -6.18
CA LEU A 299 16.96 0.28 -5.10
C LEU A 299 17.13 -0.39 -3.73
N LEU A 300 16.86 -1.68 -3.62
CA LEU A 300 17.09 -2.47 -2.41
C LEU A 300 18.58 -2.58 -2.09
N TYR A 301 19.44 -2.77 -3.10
CA TYR A 301 20.89 -2.78 -2.95
C TYR A 301 21.42 -1.43 -2.43
N LEU A 302 20.97 -0.31 -2.98
CA LEU A 302 21.32 1.02 -2.49
C LEU A 302 20.94 1.22 -1.02
N ARG A 303 19.78 0.71 -0.60
CA ARG A 303 19.35 0.70 0.80
C ARG A 303 20.30 -0.10 1.69
N GLN A 304 20.67 -1.32 1.28
CA GLN A 304 21.60 -2.16 2.05
C GLN A 304 22.97 -1.50 2.19
N ARG A 305 23.51 -0.95 1.11
CA ARG A 305 24.79 -0.25 1.13
C ARG A 305 24.77 0.97 2.05
N SER A 306 23.67 1.70 2.10
CA SER A 306 23.48 2.82 3.03
C SER A 306 23.48 2.34 4.50
N ARG A 307 22.82 1.24 4.83
CA ARG A 307 22.81 0.65 6.19
C ARG A 307 24.21 0.21 6.63
N HIS A 308 24.96 -0.44 5.74
CA HIS A 308 26.32 -0.88 6.06
C HIS A 308 27.26 0.30 6.34
N ARG A 309 27.14 1.40 5.58
CA ARG A 309 27.94 2.62 5.82
C ARG A 309 27.62 3.26 7.16
N VAL A 310 26.34 3.36 7.53
CA VAL A 310 25.93 3.91 8.83
C VAL A 310 26.41 3.03 9.98
N LYS A 311 26.26 1.70 9.89
CA LYS A 311 26.80 0.78 10.90
C LYS A 311 28.31 0.86 11.03
N ALA A 312 29.02 0.91 9.91
CA ALA A 312 30.48 1.05 9.91
C ALA A 312 30.94 2.38 10.53
N ALA A 313 30.20 3.48 10.27
CA ALA A 313 30.49 4.78 10.87
C ALA A 313 30.23 4.78 12.39
N LEU A 314 29.14 4.17 12.85
CA LEU A 314 28.83 4.03 14.29
C LEU A 314 29.87 3.16 15.00
N ILE A 315 30.29 2.04 14.41
CA ILE A 315 31.34 1.19 14.97
C ILE A 315 32.69 1.95 15.05
N LYS A 316 33.03 2.71 14.00
CA LYS A 316 34.24 3.56 14.03
C LYS A 316 34.15 4.63 15.12
N ALA A 317 33.02 5.31 15.28
CA ALA A 317 32.81 6.30 16.35
C ALA A 317 32.94 5.65 17.74
N GLN A 318 32.32 4.50 17.97
CA GLN A 318 32.43 3.75 19.23
C GLN A 318 33.85 3.28 19.52
N ILE A 319 34.60 2.86 18.51
CA ILE A 319 36.01 2.46 18.65
C ILE A 319 36.89 3.69 18.94
N GLN A 320 36.54 4.84 18.38
CA GLN A 320 37.27 6.10 18.60
C GLN A 320 37.01 6.62 20.03
N ASP A 321 35.78 6.58 20.50
CA ASP A 321 35.41 6.90 21.90
C ASP A 321 36.05 5.93 22.89
N ALA A 322 36.11 4.62 22.57
CA ALA A 322 36.75 3.62 23.42
C ALA A 322 38.29 3.72 23.43
N LYS A 323 38.89 4.32 22.42
CA LYS A 323 40.36 4.56 22.34
C LYS A 323 40.78 5.87 22.97
N THR A 324 39.86 6.77 23.31
CA THR A 324 40.16 7.98 24.06
C THR A 324 40.16 7.61 25.55
N PRO A 325 41.32 7.42 26.20
CA PRO A 325 41.33 7.24 27.64
C PRO A 325 40.71 8.51 28.23
N MET A 326 39.80 8.34 29.22
CA MET A 326 39.37 9.42 30.09
C MET A 326 40.62 10.02 30.73
N ARG A 327 41.28 10.93 30.06
CA ARG A 327 42.22 11.86 30.71
C ARG A 327 41.36 12.74 31.56
N SER A 328 41.48 12.52 32.87
CA SER A 328 41.01 13.39 33.91
C SER A 328 41.11 14.84 33.46
N LEU A 329 39.99 15.56 33.55
CA LEU A 329 39.93 17.02 33.44
C LEU A 329 40.85 17.65 34.52
N SER A 330 42.13 17.68 34.25
CA SER A 330 43.07 18.50 35.01
C SER A 330 44.02 19.13 34.04
N LEU A 331 43.96 20.44 34.00
CA LEU A 331 44.86 21.38 33.32
C LEU A 331 44.61 21.58 31.82
N MET A 332 43.91 22.68 31.53
CA MET A 332 43.86 23.28 30.20
C MET A 332 45.29 23.52 29.70
N ASP A 333 45.69 22.75 28.70
CA ASP A 333 46.93 22.99 27.97
C ASP A 333 46.74 24.27 27.14
N PRO A 334 47.60 25.31 27.33
CA PRO A 334 47.50 26.57 26.57
C PRO A 334 47.58 26.40 25.06
N THR A 335 48.15 25.30 24.57
CA THR A 335 48.22 24.96 23.13
C THR A 335 46.88 24.56 22.55
N LEU A 336 45.97 23.97 23.37
CA LEU A 336 44.62 23.62 22.95
C LEU A 336 43.71 24.84 22.86
N LEU A 337 43.89 25.83 23.73
CA LEU A 337 43.23 27.13 23.64
C LEU A 337 43.65 27.88 22.35
N ALA A 338 44.91 27.88 21.99
CA ALA A 338 45.40 28.52 20.77
C ALA A 338 44.94 27.80 19.48
N ILE A 339 44.65 26.49 19.56
CA ILE A 339 44.05 25.71 18.46
C ILE A 339 42.55 25.98 18.37
N SER A 340 41.85 26.08 19.51
CA SER A 340 40.45 26.48 19.57
C SER A 340 40.23 27.85 18.96
N ASP A 341 41.05 28.84 19.35
CA ASP A 341 40.98 30.21 18.83
C ASP A 341 41.28 30.27 17.32
N LYS A 342 42.23 29.45 16.80
CA LYS A 342 42.47 29.35 15.35
C LYS A 342 41.35 28.65 14.59
N ILE A 343 40.68 27.68 15.20
CA ILE A 343 39.51 27.02 14.64
C ILE A 343 38.32 27.97 14.63
N ASP A 344 38.09 28.70 15.72
CA ASP A 344 37.02 29.69 15.82
C ASP A 344 37.25 30.87 14.87
N ASP A 345 38.52 31.31 14.67
CA ASP A 345 38.89 32.32 13.68
C ASP A 345 38.73 31.82 12.22
N ALA A 346 39.05 30.58 11.94
CA ALA A 346 38.83 29.97 10.63
C ALA A 346 37.33 29.78 10.33
N PHE A 347 36.54 29.36 11.33
CA PHE A 347 35.09 29.27 11.20
C PHE A 347 34.43 30.65 11.08
N SER A 348 34.88 31.67 11.83
CA SER A 348 34.34 33.01 11.75
C SER A 348 34.64 33.66 10.39
N ARG A 349 35.85 33.49 9.82
CA ARG A 349 36.18 34.02 8.48
C ARG A 349 35.36 33.33 7.38
N GLN A 350 35.14 32.02 7.48
CA GLN A 350 34.30 31.29 6.52
C GLN A 350 32.80 31.65 6.69
N TYR A 351 32.39 32.13 7.87
CA TYR A 351 31.04 32.57 8.18
C TYR A 351 30.77 33.99 7.66
N ASP A 352 31.76 34.91 7.75
CA ASP A 352 31.65 36.30 7.28
C ASP A 352 31.58 36.40 5.74
N ASP A 353 32.30 35.55 5.02
CA ASP A 353 32.25 35.54 3.54
C ASP A 353 30.90 35.04 3.00
N ASN A 354 30.17 34.25 3.78
CA ASN A 354 28.80 33.80 3.46
C ASN A 354 27.67 34.76 3.91
N SER A 355 27.99 35.74 4.79
CA SER A 355 27.01 36.72 5.30
C SER A 355 26.65 37.81 4.28
N ASN A 356 27.52 38.04 3.30
CA ASN A 356 27.33 39.07 2.27
C ASN A 356 26.52 38.62 1.03
N ARG A 357 26.11 37.36 0.95
CA ARG A 357 25.08 36.95 -0.01
C ARG A 357 23.74 37.44 0.49
N ARG A 358 23.15 38.44 -0.16
CA ARG A 358 21.78 38.92 0.07
C ARG A 358 20.84 37.71 0.18
N ARG A 359 20.62 37.24 1.40
CA ARG A 359 19.62 36.19 1.66
C ARG A 359 18.25 36.84 1.37
N PHE A 360 17.59 36.39 0.35
CA PHE A 360 16.20 36.75 0.11
C PHE A 360 15.38 36.18 1.29
N VAL A 361 15.22 36.98 2.33
CA VAL A 361 14.49 36.59 3.55
C VAL A 361 13.02 36.68 3.20
N VAL A 362 12.45 35.54 2.81
CA VAL A 362 11.00 35.45 2.63
C VAL A 362 10.32 35.78 3.96
N PRO A 363 9.45 36.80 4.00
CA PRO A 363 8.78 37.20 5.23
C PRO A 363 8.08 36.04 5.93
N VAL A 364 8.13 35.99 7.24
CA VAL A 364 7.56 34.88 8.05
C VAL A 364 6.06 34.70 7.75
N TRP A 365 5.34 35.79 7.57
CA TRP A 365 3.91 35.75 7.22
C TRP A 365 3.67 35.08 5.88
N LEU A 366 4.52 35.32 4.86
CA LEU A 366 4.37 34.70 3.53
C LEU A 366 4.67 33.19 3.59
N LYS A 367 5.68 32.76 4.39
CA LYS A 367 5.94 31.32 4.64
C LYS A 367 4.75 30.65 5.33
N THR A 368 4.14 31.35 6.29
CA THR A 368 2.99 30.84 7.04
C THR A 368 1.77 30.70 6.15
N TRP A 369 1.47 31.72 5.33
CA TRP A 369 0.35 31.68 4.39
C TRP A 369 0.57 30.66 3.28
N ALA A 370 1.76 30.58 2.68
CA ALA A 370 2.09 29.57 1.68
C ALA A 370 1.93 28.13 2.24
N SER A 371 2.36 27.91 3.50
CA SER A 371 2.15 26.63 4.17
C SER A 371 0.66 26.31 4.40
N ARG A 372 -0.15 27.30 4.81
CA ARG A 372 -1.60 27.12 4.99
C ARG A 372 -2.32 26.85 3.69
N ILE A 373 -1.99 27.59 2.64
CA ILE A 373 -2.53 27.39 1.29
C ILE A 373 -2.15 25.99 0.79
N GLY A 374 -0.87 25.59 0.93
CA GLY A 374 -0.43 24.26 0.54
C GLY A 374 -1.16 23.13 1.27
N VAL A 375 -1.41 23.28 2.58
CA VAL A 375 -2.21 22.33 3.37
C VAL A 375 -3.67 22.33 2.90
N PHE A 376 -4.26 23.48 2.61
CA PHE A 376 -5.63 23.59 2.13
C PHE A 376 -5.79 22.96 0.73
N LEU A 377 -4.86 23.22 -0.18
CA LEU A 377 -4.87 22.61 -1.52
C LEU A 377 -4.68 21.08 -1.44
N LEU A 378 -3.77 20.61 -0.59
CA LEU A 378 -3.59 19.18 -0.35
C LEU A 378 -4.87 18.54 0.20
N PHE A 379 -5.52 19.20 1.17
CA PHE A 379 -6.79 18.73 1.73
C PHE A 379 -7.89 18.69 0.66
N GLY A 380 -8.04 19.75 -0.13
CA GLY A 380 -9.00 19.81 -1.23
C GLY A 380 -8.77 18.70 -2.26
N TRP A 381 -7.51 18.44 -2.61
CA TRP A 381 -7.16 17.37 -3.54
C TRP A 381 -7.44 15.97 -2.95
N LEU A 382 -7.14 15.75 -1.68
CA LEU A 382 -7.39 14.46 -1.02
C LEU A 382 -8.88 14.18 -0.83
N MET A 383 -9.65 15.19 -0.44
CA MET A 383 -11.06 15.04 -0.11
C MET A 383 -12.00 15.28 -1.30
N GLY A 384 -11.56 16.10 -2.26
CA GLY A 384 -12.38 16.49 -3.42
C GLY A 384 -13.07 15.31 -4.11
N PRO A 385 -12.33 14.26 -4.54
CA PRO A 385 -12.95 13.11 -5.18
C PRO A 385 -13.96 12.37 -4.29
N ILE A 386 -13.68 12.20 -3.00
CA ILE A 386 -14.56 11.51 -2.05
C ILE A 386 -15.83 12.34 -1.81
N ILE A 387 -15.67 13.64 -1.54
CA ILE A 387 -16.80 14.54 -1.30
C ILE A 387 -17.66 14.64 -2.55
N TRP A 388 -17.03 14.75 -3.73
CA TRP A 388 -17.75 14.87 -4.99
C TRP A 388 -18.65 13.64 -5.24
N ILE A 389 -18.11 12.44 -5.11
CA ILE A 389 -18.89 11.22 -5.31
C ILE A 389 -20.03 11.09 -4.30
N PHE A 390 -19.74 11.40 -3.01
CA PHE A 390 -20.79 11.39 -1.98
C PHE A 390 -21.89 12.42 -2.29
N VAL A 391 -21.54 13.63 -2.69
CA VAL A 391 -22.51 14.65 -3.10
C VAL A 391 -23.28 14.18 -4.33
N ALA A 392 -22.60 13.67 -5.36
CA ALA A 392 -23.24 13.18 -6.57
C ALA A 392 -24.22 12.03 -6.31
N SER A 393 -23.93 11.16 -5.32
CA SER A 393 -24.80 10.01 -4.98
C SER A 393 -26.15 10.39 -4.38
N VAL A 394 -26.29 11.62 -3.88
CA VAL A 394 -27.55 12.14 -3.28
C VAL A 394 -28.19 13.25 -4.10
N GLN A 395 -27.65 13.60 -5.27
CA GLN A 395 -28.21 14.60 -6.17
C GLN A 395 -29.09 13.93 -7.23
N PRO A 396 -30.17 14.59 -7.71
CA PRO A 396 -30.96 14.09 -8.84
C PRO A 396 -30.09 13.89 -10.09
N THR A 397 -30.35 12.85 -10.86
CA THR A 397 -29.62 12.50 -12.10
C THR A 397 -29.48 13.69 -13.06
N ALA A 398 -30.58 14.44 -13.28
CA ALA A 398 -30.57 15.62 -14.14
C ALA A 398 -29.60 16.71 -13.68
N ALA A 399 -29.39 16.84 -12.36
CA ALA A 399 -28.49 17.85 -11.79
C ALA A 399 -27.02 17.48 -12.00
N ILE A 400 -26.65 16.23 -11.81
CA ILE A 400 -25.27 15.75 -11.95
C ILE A 400 -24.84 15.57 -13.42
N THR A 401 -25.78 15.34 -14.33
CA THR A 401 -25.53 15.20 -15.77
C THR A 401 -25.66 16.53 -16.54
N HIS A 402 -26.05 17.62 -15.86
CA HIS A 402 -26.02 18.95 -16.44
C HIS A 402 -24.59 19.43 -16.73
N ALA A 403 -24.39 20.19 -17.76
CA ALA A 403 -23.08 20.71 -18.16
C ALA A 403 -23.01 22.25 -17.97
N PRO A 404 -22.31 22.81 -16.97
CA PRO A 404 -21.64 22.13 -15.84
C PRO A 404 -22.62 21.53 -14.82
N PRO A 405 -22.18 20.59 -13.96
CA PRO A 405 -23.02 20.00 -12.92
C PRO A 405 -23.63 21.06 -12.00
N GLN A 406 -24.91 20.93 -11.73
CA GLN A 406 -25.64 21.84 -10.86
C GLN A 406 -25.90 21.17 -9.51
N LEU A 407 -25.49 21.83 -8.44
CA LEU A 407 -25.83 21.36 -7.09
C LEU A 407 -27.18 21.92 -6.68
N THR A 408 -28.11 21.05 -6.31
CA THR A 408 -29.46 21.41 -5.86
C THR A 408 -29.65 21.04 -4.40
N TRP A 409 -30.60 21.69 -3.73
CA TRP A 409 -31.01 21.31 -2.38
C TRP A 409 -32.03 20.15 -2.37
N ALA A 410 -32.46 19.68 -3.55
CA ALA A 410 -33.34 18.53 -3.71
C ALA A 410 -32.49 17.26 -3.62
N LEU A 411 -32.21 16.81 -2.38
CA LEU A 411 -31.45 15.59 -2.15
C LEU A 411 -32.38 14.38 -2.31
N THR A 412 -31.88 13.32 -2.95
CA THR A 412 -32.62 12.06 -3.12
C THR A 412 -31.81 10.86 -2.59
N ALA A 413 -32.51 9.84 -2.13
CA ALA A 413 -31.96 8.53 -1.80
C ALA A 413 -32.35 7.45 -2.83
N ASP A 414 -33.07 7.82 -3.89
CA ASP A 414 -33.63 6.90 -4.88
C ASP A 414 -32.57 6.00 -5.51
N HIS A 415 -31.37 6.54 -5.80
CA HIS A 415 -30.26 5.78 -6.35
C HIS A 415 -29.79 4.66 -5.44
N PHE A 416 -29.80 4.87 -4.12
CA PHE A 416 -29.47 3.83 -3.15
C PHE A 416 -30.56 2.78 -3.05
N ILE A 417 -31.82 3.21 -3.10
CA ILE A 417 -32.99 2.30 -3.08
C ILE A 417 -32.96 1.43 -4.34
N GLU A 418 -32.81 2.04 -5.51
CA GLU A 418 -32.73 1.34 -6.79
C GLU A 418 -31.58 0.32 -6.82
N LEU A 419 -30.39 0.66 -6.28
CA LEU A 419 -29.28 -0.27 -6.17
C LEU A 419 -29.57 -1.43 -5.22
N LEU A 420 -30.17 -1.15 -4.07
CA LEU A 420 -30.40 -2.17 -3.04
C LEU A 420 -31.57 -3.09 -3.41
N ASP A 421 -32.62 -2.56 -4.04
CA ASP A 421 -33.79 -3.34 -4.51
C ASP A 421 -33.46 -4.14 -5.79
N GLY A 422 -32.53 -3.64 -6.61
CA GLY A 422 -32.12 -4.26 -7.87
C GLY A 422 -30.76 -4.96 -7.80
N ALA A 423 -30.45 -5.68 -8.87
CA ALA A 423 -29.09 -6.11 -9.27
C ALA A 423 -28.22 -6.86 -8.22
N GLY A 424 -28.78 -7.34 -7.11
CA GLY A 424 -28.05 -8.18 -6.14
C GLY A 424 -27.05 -7.44 -5.25
N TRP A 425 -27.13 -6.11 -5.11
CA TRP A 425 -26.21 -5.31 -4.29
C TRP A 425 -26.24 -5.67 -2.81
N TYR A 426 -27.43 -5.93 -2.24
CA TYR A 426 -27.54 -6.39 -0.86
C TYR A 426 -26.72 -7.69 -0.64
N ARG A 427 -26.84 -8.64 -1.59
CA ARG A 427 -26.07 -9.88 -1.55
C ARG A 427 -24.58 -9.62 -1.67
N ALA A 428 -24.16 -8.74 -2.59
CA ALA A 428 -22.75 -8.39 -2.79
C ALA A 428 -22.12 -7.75 -1.54
N ILE A 429 -22.85 -6.86 -0.85
CA ILE A 429 -22.42 -6.27 0.43
C ILE A 429 -22.24 -7.38 1.48
N TRP A 430 -23.19 -8.28 1.58
CA TRP A 430 -23.14 -9.37 2.55
C TRP A 430 -22.00 -10.36 2.27
N VAL A 431 -21.80 -10.73 1.00
CA VAL A 431 -20.66 -11.57 0.57
C VAL A 431 -19.34 -10.88 0.89
N SER A 432 -19.19 -9.60 0.55
CA SER A 432 -17.98 -8.84 0.87
C SER A 432 -17.68 -8.79 2.36
N LEU A 433 -18.71 -8.61 3.18
CA LEU A 433 -18.58 -8.57 4.64
C LEU A 433 -18.11 -9.94 5.18
N GLN A 434 -18.71 -11.03 4.72
CA GLN A 434 -18.32 -12.38 5.11
C GLN A 434 -16.88 -12.69 4.69
N VAL A 435 -16.51 -12.41 3.43
CA VAL A 435 -15.15 -12.62 2.92
C VAL A 435 -14.16 -11.80 3.73
N ALA A 436 -14.41 -10.52 3.96
CA ALA A 436 -13.50 -9.64 4.70
C ALA A 436 -13.33 -10.08 6.15
N LEU A 437 -14.41 -10.40 6.87
CA LEU A 437 -14.34 -10.83 8.27
C LEU A 437 -13.67 -12.19 8.43
N LEU A 438 -14.06 -13.18 7.63
CA LEU A 438 -13.50 -14.54 7.73
C LEU A 438 -12.03 -14.57 7.33
N SER A 439 -11.66 -13.88 6.22
CA SER A 439 -10.26 -13.78 5.80
C SER A 439 -9.41 -13.04 6.85
N THR A 440 -9.94 -11.97 7.45
CA THR A 440 -9.22 -11.23 8.50
C THR A 440 -9.00 -12.12 9.73
N PHE A 441 -10.03 -12.81 10.19
CA PHE A 441 -9.92 -13.69 11.34
C PHE A 441 -8.88 -14.80 11.11
N LEU A 442 -8.98 -15.51 9.97
CA LEU A 442 -8.06 -16.58 9.63
C LEU A 442 -6.63 -16.06 9.44
N THR A 443 -6.46 -14.94 8.75
CA THR A 443 -5.13 -14.34 8.55
C THR A 443 -4.47 -13.95 9.87
N ILE A 444 -5.18 -13.28 10.76
CA ILE A 444 -4.62 -12.87 12.06
C ILE A 444 -4.29 -14.08 12.94
N LEU A 445 -5.15 -15.08 12.95
CA LEU A 445 -4.90 -16.32 13.69
C LEU A 445 -3.64 -17.02 13.16
N ILE A 446 -3.58 -17.29 11.87
CA ILE A 446 -2.48 -18.01 11.21
C ILE A 446 -1.18 -17.20 11.29
N ALA A 447 -1.25 -15.89 11.01
CA ALA A 447 -0.07 -15.03 11.07
C ALA A 447 0.46 -14.86 12.50
N SER A 448 -0.40 -14.82 13.53
CA SER A 448 0.04 -14.77 14.93
C SER A 448 0.76 -16.03 15.34
N LEU A 449 0.23 -17.21 14.96
CA LEU A 449 0.87 -18.50 15.20
C LEU A 449 2.24 -18.59 14.51
N ALA A 450 2.38 -18.10 13.29
CA ALA A 450 3.65 -18.11 12.56
C ALA A 450 4.64 -17.04 13.06
N ALA A 451 4.18 -15.83 13.32
CA ALA A 451 5.03 -14.70 13.74
C ALA A 451 5.62 -14.90 15.14
N TYR A 452 4.88 -15.50 16.08
CA TYR A 452 5.31 -15.66 17.47
C TYR A 452 6.61 -16.47 17.62
N PRO A 453 6.72 -17.72 17.11
CA PRO A 453 7.98 -18.45 17.19
C PRO A 453 9.10 -17.79 16.37
N LEU A 454 8.80 -17.15 15.26
CA LEU A 454 9.79 -16.41 14.47
C LEU A 454 10.35 -15.19 15.22
N ALA A 455 9.54 -14.54 16.07
CA ALA A 455 9.97 -13.43 16.91
C ALA A 455 10.80 -13.88 18.13
N ARG A 456 10.50 -15.06 18.70
CA ARG A 456 11.02 -15.49 20.00
C ARG A 456 12.09 -16.57 19.97
N LEU A 457 11.99 -17.47 19.00
CA LEU A 457 12.84 -18.65 18.94
C LEU A 457 13.88 -18.55 17.83
N LYS A 458 14.96 -19.31 17.99
CA LYS A 458 15.98 -19.47 16.94
C LYS A 458 15.52 -20.51 15.91
N VAL A 459 14.56 -20.10 15.06
CA VAL A 459 14.07 -20.98 13.98
C VAL A 459 15.12 -21.06 12.87
N PRO A 460 15.61 -22.27 12.52
CA PRO A 460 16.55 -22.44 11.44
C PRO A 460 15.92 -22.00 10.11
N GLY A 461 16.66 -21.29 9.28
CA GLY A 461 16.14 -20.79 8.00
C GLY A 461 15.20 -19.59 8.10
N LYS A 462 15.02 -18.93 9.28
CA LYS A 462 14.17 -17.74 9.46
C LYS A 462 14.41 -16.70 8.35
N GLY A 463 15.68 -16.42 8.02
CA GLY A 463 16.03 -15.43 6.99
C GLY A 463 15.53 -15.85 5.59
N ILE A 464 15.74 -17.11 5.21
CA ILE A 464 15.29 -17.65 3.91
C ILE A 464 13.76 -17.62 3.85
N LEU A 465 13.09 -18.02 4.91
CA LEU A 465 11.63 -18.03 5.00
C LEU A 465 11.04 -16.63 4.85
N LEU A 466 11.55 -15.66 5.61
CA LEU A 466 11.08 -14.28 5.53
C LEU A 466 11.36 -13.64 4.16
N THR A 467 12.52 -13.95 3.55
CA THR A 467 12.84 -13.51 2.19
C THR A 467 11.92 -14.18 1.18
N GLY A 468 11.64 -15.48 1.32
CA GLY A 468 10.68 -16.19 0.46
C GLY A 468 9.27 -15.60 0.51
N LEU A 469 8.77 -15.29 1.73
CA LEU A 469 7.48 -14.63 1.90
C LEU A 469 7.43 -13.26 1.23
N LEU A 470 8.53 -12.49 1.25
CA LEU A 470 8.62 -11.22 0.54
C LEU A 470 8.66 -11.40 -0.98
N LEU A 471 9.41 -12.39 -1.48
CA LEU A 471 9.49 -12.68 -2.91
C LEU A 471 8.12 -13.08 -3.49
N ILE A 472 7.32 -13.83 -2.73
CA ILE A 472 5.96 -14.18 -3.13
C ILE A 472 5.10 -12.91 -3.32
N GLN A 473 5.24 -11.89 -2.48
CA GLN A 473 4.52 -10.62 -2.60
C GLN A 473 4.91 -9.81 -3.86
N MET A 474 6.07 -10.10 -4.45
CA MET A 474 6.51 -9.45 -5.70
C MET A 474 5.87 -10.09 -6.94
N VAL A 475 5.30 -11.29 -6.83
CA VAL A 475 4.62 -11.96 -7.94
C VAL A 475 3.30 -11.21 -8.22
N PRO A 476 3.08 -10.70 -9.44
CA PRO A 476 1.84 -10.01 -9.78
C PRO A 476 0.63 -10.94 -9.62
N ALA A 477 -0.38 -10.52 -8.89
CA ALA A 477 -1.58 -11.33 -8.64
C ALA A 477 -2.28 -11.75 -9.93
N ILE A 478 -2.24 -10.90 -10.97
CA ILE A 478 -2.81 -11.21 -12.28
C ILE A 478 -2.19 -12.45 -12.92
N SER A 479 -0.90 -12.66 -12.70
CA SER A 479 -0.18 -13.84 -13.20
C SER A 479 -0.73 -15.12 -12.63
N LEU A 480 -1.24 -15.05 -11.40
CA LEU A 480 -1.74 -16.20 -10.64
C LEU A 480 -3.25 -16.43 -10.86
N ALA A 481 -3.94 -15.44 -11.42
CA ALA A 481 -5.40 -15.45 -11.56
C ALA A 481 -5.90 -16.68 -12.31
N MET A 482 -5.27 -17.02 -13.45
CA MET A 482 -5.70 -18.17 -14.23
C MET A 482 -5.38 -19.53 -13.60
N PRO A 483 -4.16 -19.79 -13.13
CA PRO A 483 -3.88 -21.02 -12.38
C PRO A 483 -4.78 -21.20 -11.15
N VAL A 484 -5.04 -20.11 -10.41
CA VAL A 484 -5.96 -20.13 -9.27
C VAL A 484 -7.36 -20.53 -9.74
N LEU A 485 -7.89 -19.93 -10.81
CA LEU A 485 -9.20 -20.31 -11.37
C LEU A 485 -9.25 -21.80 -11.70
N LEU A 486 -8.25 -22.32 -12.41
CA LEU A 486 -8.21 -23.73 -12.81
C LEU A 486 -8.16 -24.70 -11.63
N ILE A 487 -7.35 -24.38 -10.60
CA ILE A 487 -7.25 -25.18 -9.39
C ILE A 487 -8.58 -25.19 -8.65
N PHE A 488 -9.18 -24.01 -8.40
CA PHE A 488 -10.44 -23.93 -7.68
C PHE A 488 -11.62 -24.54 -8.43
N ARG A 489 -11.58 -24.49 -9.78
CA ARG A 489 -12.55 -25.18 -10.63
C ARG A 489 -12.39 -26.71 -10.53
N ALA A 490 -11.16 -27.22 -10.54
CA ALA A 490 -10.87 -28.64 -10.43
C ALA A 490 -11.35 -29.24 -9.11
N VAL A 491 -11.28 -28.47 -8.00
CA VAL A 491 -11.79 -28.89 -6.68
C VAL A 491 -13.24 -28.44 -6.42
N GLN A 492 -13.95 -27.97 -7.46
CA GLN A 492 -15.36 -27.53 -7.41
C GLN A 492 -15.65 -26.42 -6.35
N LEU A 493 -14.67 -25.57 -6.07
CA LEU A 493 -14.82 -24.43 -5.17
C LEU A 493 -15.00 -23.10 -5.91
N GLN A 494 -15.01 -23.09 -7.26
CA GLN A 494 -15.30 -21.88 -8.02
C GLN A 494 -16.67 -21.31 -7.61
N ASP A 495 -16.78 -19.98 -7.60
CA ASP A 495 -18.01 -19.24 -7.26
C ASP A 495 -18.52 -19.50 -5.83
N THR A 496 -17.59 -19.71 -4.88
CA THR A 496 -17.94 -19.87 -3.46
C THR A 496 -17.24 -18.82 -2.61
N ILE A 497 -17.87 -18.42 -1.51
CA ILE A 497 -17.30 -17.53 -0.50
C ILE A 497 -16.00 -18.15 0.07
N ILE A 498 -15.99 -19.47 0.24
CA ILE A 498 -14.83 -20.21 0.77
C ILE A 498 -13.62 -20.04 -0.13
N ALA A 499 -13.79 -20.08 -1.46
CA ALA A 499 -12.70 -19.84 -2.42
C ALA A 499 -12.09 -18.46 -2.22
N LEU A 500 -12.91 -17.41 -2.14
CA LEU A 500 -12.45 -16.04 -1.91
C LEU A 500 -11.75 -15.89 -0.55
N VAL A 501 -12.28 -16.52 0.50
CA VAL A 501 -11.67 -16.52 1.84
C VAL A 501 -10.29 -17.18 1.82
N ILE A 502 -10.16 -18.35 1.20
CA ILE A 502 -8.88 -19.08 1.12
C ILE A 502 -7.83 -18.27 0.36
N VAL A 503 -8.19 -17.74 -0.81
CA VAL A 503 -7.26 -16.97 -1.65
C VAL A 503 -6.83 -15.69 -0.93
N ASN A 504 -7.78 -14.90 -0.41
CA ASN A 504 -7.46 -13.67 0.32
C ASN A 504 -6.58 -13.96 1.53
N THR A 505 -6.90 -14.99 2.33
CA THR A 505 -6.08 -15.40 3.47
C THR A 505 -4.67 -15.74 3.04
N ALA A 506 -4.50 -16.55 1.99
CA ALA A 506 -3.20 -16.99 1.54
C ALA A 506 -2.31 -15.85 1.03
N PHE A 507 -2.88 -14.93 0.26
CA PHE A 507 -2.12 -13.82 -0.33
C PHE A 507 -1.75 -12.73 0.68
N ILE A 508 -2.56 -12.50 1.73
CA ILE A 508 -2.29 -11.44 2.69
C ILE A 508 -1.49 -11.93 3.92
N THR A 509 -1.52 -13.24 4.21
CA THR A 509 -0.80 -13.85 5.35
C THR A 509 0.69 -13.50 5.40
N PRO A 510 1.48 -13.52 4.30
CA PRO A 510 2.89 -13.14 4.34
C PRO A 510 3.13 -11.72 4.89
N LEU A 511 2.31 -10.77 4.47
CA LEU A 511 2.40 -9.39 4.97
C LEU A 511 2.02 -9.30 6.45
N ALA A 512 0.95 -9.99 6.85
CA ALA A 512 0.50 -10.03 8.25
C ALA A 512 1.56 -10.66 9.16
N ILE A 513 2.24 -11.74 8.74
CA ILE A 513 3.36 -12.34 9.47
C ILE A 513 4.48 -11.30 9.68
N TRP A 514 4.84 -10.56 8.65
CA TRP A 514 5.88 -9.54 8.71
C TRP A 514 5.55 -8.42 9.70
N ILE A 515 4.32 -7.93 9.69
CA ILE A 515 3.88 -6.87 10.60
C ILE A 515 3.84 -7.40 12.04
N LEU A 516 3.18 -8.55 12.27
CA LEU A 516 3.04 -9.12 13.61
C LEU A 516 4.37 -9.57 14.20
N LEU A 517 5.33 -10.03 13.38
CA LEU A 517 6.67 -10.38 13.83
C LEU A 517 7.35 -9.19 14.51
N ASN A 518 7.34 -8.02 13.87
CA ASN A 518 7.94 -6.81 14.44
C ASN A 518 7.21 -6.40 15.73
N ILE A 519 5.88 -6.44 15.74
CA ILE A 519 5.06 -6.11 16.90
C ILE A 519 5.36 -7.05 18.08
N PHE A 520 5.50 -8.34 17.82
CA PHE A 520 5.82 -9.31 18.87
C PHE A 520 7.28 -9.19 19.34
N GLU A 521 8.24 -8.82 18.48
CA GLU A 521 9.62 -8.54 18.88
C GLU A 521 9.73 -7.38 19.88
N ASP A 522 8.80 -6.41 19.83
CA ASP A 522 8.77 -5.26 20.76
C ASP A 522 8.18 -5.57 22.15
N VAL A 523 7.47 -6.68 22.33
CA VAL A 523 6.95 -7.10 23.65
C VAL A 523 8.12 -7.55 24.55
N PRO A 524 8.28 -7.03 25.78
CA PRO A 524 9.36 -7.41 26.69
C PRO A 524 9.36 -8.91 27.01
N ARG A 525 10.52 -9.56 26.94
CA ARG A 525 10.67 -11.01 27.17
C ARG A 525 10.44 -11.39 28.64
N GLU A 526 10.66 -10.46 29.54
CA GLU A 526 10.50 -10.65 30.99
C GLU A 526 9.06 -11.00 31.36
N ILE A 527 8.08 -10.36 30.69
CA ILE A 527 6.64 -10.63 30.91
C ILE A 527 6.29 -12.06 30.50
N GLU A 528 6.85 -12.52 29.37
CA GLU A 528 6.62 -13.89 28.90
C GLU A 528 7.30 -14.93 29.82
N SER A 529 8.50 -14.62 30.28
CA SER A 529 9.24 -15.48 31.20
C SER A 529 8.51 -15.64 32.54
N ALA A 530 7.99 -14.56 33.11
CA ALA A 530 7.16 -14.59 34.32
C ALA A 530 5.91 -15.45 34.12
N ALA A 531 5.16 -15.25 33.04
CA ALA A 531 3.97 -16.07 32.74
C ALA A 531 4.30 -17.56 32.59
N ARG A 532 5.46 -17.90 32.06
CA ARG A 532 5.90 -19.28 31.95
C ARG A 532 6.31 -19.87 33.30
N MET A 533 6.90 -19.07 34.18
CA MET A 533 7.16 -19.50 35.56
C MET A 533 5.87 -19.73 36.34
N ASP A 534 4.81 -18.96 36.06
CA ASP A 534 3.47 -19.17 36.60
C ASP A 534 2.71 -20.34 35.95
N GLY A 535 3.37 -21.16 35.10
CA GLY A 535 2.81 -22.38 34.51
C GLY A 535 2.07 -22.21 33.22
N CYS A 536 2.11 -21.03 32.58
CA CYS A 536 1.52 -20.86 31.25
C CYS A 536 2.25 -21.69 30.20
N SER A 537 1.51 -22.41 29.35
CA SER A 537 2.07 -23.08 28.16
C SER A 537 2.57 -22.05 27.14
N ARG A 538 3.45 -22.43 26.21
CA ARG A 538 3.95 -21.54 25.13
C ARG A 538 2.81 -20.93 24.29
N ILE A 539 1.81 -21.72 23.91
CA ILE A 539 0.64 -21.24 23.20
C ILE A 539 -0.25 -20.40 24.12
N GLY A 540 -0.38 -20.80 25.39
CA GLY A 540 -1.07 -19.99 26.40
C GLY A 540 -0.44 -18.61 26.59
N THR A 541 0.89 -18.53 26.60
CA THR A 541 1.64 -17.26 26.65
C THR A 541 1.31 -16.38 25.45
N LEU A 542 1.24 -16.93 24.22
CA LEU A 542 0.85 -16.15 23.04
C LEU A 542 -0.54 -15.52 23.21
N PHE A 543 -1.57 -16.33 23.52
CA PHE A 543 -2.96 -15.84 23.51
C PHE A 543 -3.34 -15.06 24.78
N ARG A 544 -2.77 -15.41 25.95
CA ARG A 544 -3.13 -14.78 27.23
C ARG A 544 -2.25 -13.59 27.60
N ILE A 545 -1.03 -13.50 27.05
CA ILE A 545 -0.06 -12.47 27.41
C ILE A 545 0.35 -11.64 26.20
N VAL A 546 0.97 -12.25 25.16
CA VAL A 546 1.58 -11.51 24.05
C VAL A 546 0.53 -10.75 23.23
N ILE A 547 -0.54 -11.41 22.80
CA ILE A 547 -1.61 -10.77 22.01
C ILE A 547 -2.32 -9.66 22.81
N PRO A 548 -2.72 -9.86 24.10
CA PRO A 548 -3.29 -8.79 24.92
C PRO A 548 -2.34 -7.60 25.15
N VAL A 549 -1.05 -7.83 25.39
CA VAL A 549 -0.05 -6.76 25.53
C VAL A 549 0.13 -6.02 24.20
N ALA A 550 0.17 -6.74 23.09
CA ALA A 550 0.32 -6.22 21.74
C ALA A 550 -1.01 -5.85 21.07
N LYS A 551 -2.12 -5.76 21.81
CA LYS A 551 -3.49 -5.59 21.26
C LYS A 551 -3.64 -4.44 20.28
N SER A 552 -2.95 -3.32 20.49
CA SER A 552 -2.98 -2.17 19.58
C SER A 552 -2.40 -2.50 18.22
N GLY A 553 -1.26 -3.17 18.19
CA GLY A 553 -0.59 -3.59 16.96
C GLY A 553 -1.33 -4.71 16.23
N VAL A 554 -1.85 -5.71 16.97
CA VAL A 554 -2.67 -6.79 16.40
C VAL A 554 -3.95 -6.24 15.80
N ALA A 555 -4.64 -5.31 16.49
CA ALA A 555 -5.84 -4.67 15.97
C ALA A 555 -5.54 -3.81 14.73
N ALA A 556 -4.43 -3.09 14.71
CA ALA A 556 -4.00 -2.34 13.53
C ALA A 556 -3.76 -3.27 12.33
N THR A 557 -3.07 -4.39 12.55
CA THR A 557 -2.85 -5.41 11.50
C THR A 557 -4.19 -5.99 11.01
N ALA A 558 -5.13 -6.29 11.90
CA ALA A 558 -6.45 -6.79 11.54
C ALA A 558 -7.23 -5.80 10.67
N ILE A 559 -7.17 -4.50 10.99
CA ILE A 559 -7.83 -3.46 10.21
C ILE A 559 -7.19 -3.34 8.81
N LEU A 560 -5.86 -3.40 8.72
CA LEU A 560 -5.15 -3.40 7.44
C LEU A 560 -5.54 -4.60 6.57
N VAL A 561 -5.61 -5.79 7.16
CA VAL A 561 -6.07 -7.01 6.48
C VAL A 561 -7.52 -6.86 6.03
N MET A 562 -8.41 -6.35 6.89
CA MET A 562 -9.82 -6.16 6.56
C MET A 562 -10.03 -5.17 5.41
N ILE A 563 -9.34 -4.03 5.41
CA ILE A 563 -9.39 -3.06 4.31
C ILE A 563 -8.85 -3.70 3.02
N SER A 564 -7.76 -4.47 3.09
CA SER A 564 -7.17 -5.12 1.92
C SER A 564 -8.10 -6.18 1.32
N THR A 565 -8.74 -7.00 2.16
CA THR A 565 -9.66 -8.04 1.71
C THR A 565 -10.99 -7.48 1.21
N TRP A 566 -11.51 -6.42 1.84
CA TRP A 566 -12.69 -5.71 1.34
C TRP A 566 -12.45 -5.10 -0.04
N ASN A 567 -11.27 -4.55 -0.25
CA ASN A 567 -10.88 -3.85 -1.48
C ASN A 567 -10.38 -4.80 -2.59
N GLU A 568 -10.32 -6.11 -2.32
CA GLU A 568 -9.87 -7.08 -3.31
C GLU A 568 -10.85 -7.15 -4.48
N PHE A 569 -10.33 -7.05 -5.70
CA PHE A 569 -11.12 -7.00 -6.92
C PHE A 569 -10.78 -8.13 -7.89
N LEU A 570 -9.48 -8.39 -8.08
CA LEU A 570 -9.02 -9.29 -9.14
C LEU A 570 -9.52 -10.73 -8.97
N PHE A 571 -9.32 -11.30 -7.78
CA PHE A 571 -9.79 -12.66 -7.50
C PHE A 571 -11.31 -12.74 -7.40
N ALA A 572 -11.96 -11.66 -6.96
CA ALA A 572 -13.41 -11.56 -6.99
C ALA A 572 -13.97 -11.61 -8.44
N VAL A 573 -13.26 -10.98 -9.39
CA VAL A 573 -13.61 -11.07 -10.84
C VAL A 573 -13.39 -12.46 -11.37
N VAL A 574 -12.27 -13.09 -11.00
CA VAL A 574 -11.83 -14.37 -11.57
C VAL A 574 -12.60 -15.55 -11.01
N LEU A 575 -12.83 -15.58 -9.70
CA LEU A 575 -13.45 -16.72 -9.01
C LEU A 575 -14.96 -16.56 -8.82
N GLY A 576 -15.45 -15.34 -8.57
CA GLY A 576 -16.86 -15.07 -8.36
C GLY A 576 -17.61 -14.98 -9.69
N ASN A 577 -18.82 -15.51 -9.74
CA ASN A 577 -19.68 -15.42 -10.93
C ASN A 577 -21.12 -15.03 -10.55
N ARG A 578 -21.84 -15.86 -9.81
CA ARG A 578 -23.24 -15.66 -9.40
C ARG A 578 -23.40 -15.60 -7.89
N ASP A 579 -22.73 -16.52 -7.17
CA ASP A 579 -22.93 -16.74 -5.74
C ASP A 579 -21.92 -15.99 -4.87
N ALA A 580 -20.68 -15.85 -5.34
CA ALA A 580 -19.60 -15.17 -4.63
C ALA A 580 -19.28 -13.80 -5.23
N VAL A 581 -20.30 -12.99 -5.49
CA VAL A 581 -20.13 -11.64 -6.03
C VAL A 581 -19.85 -10.65 -4.91
N THR A 582 -18.68 -10.01 -4.94
CA THR A 582 -18.32 -8.93 -4.00
C THR A 582 -18.76 -7.56 -4.50
N VAL A 583 -18.83 -6.57 -3.59
CA VAL A 583 -19.14 -5.17 -3.94
C VAL A 583 -18.12 -4.61 -4.95
N THR A 584 -16.85 -4.92 -4.79
CA THR A 584 -15.78 -4.48 -5.71
C THR A 584 -15.98 -5.04 -7.12
N ARG A 585 -16.36 -6.31 -7.23
CA ARG A 585 -16.73 -6.91 -8.52
C ARG A 585 -18.01 -6.28 -9.08
N GLN A 586 -19.05 -6.14 -8.26
CA GLN A 586 -20.34 -5.59 -8.67
C GLN A 586 -20.17 -4.19 -9.28
N ILE A 587 -19.43 -3.30 -8.60
CA ILE A 587 -19.21 -1.95 -9.11
C ILE A 587 -18.29 -1.91 -10.34
N GLY A 588 -17.29 -2.79 -10.44
CA GLY A 588 -16.40 -2.84 -11.59
C GLY A 588 -17.09 -3.22 -12.90
N PHE A 589 -18.24 -3.89 -12.81
CA PHE A 589 -19.05 -4.30 -13.97
C PHE A 589 -20.41 -3.58 -14.07
N LEU A 590 -20.68 -2.58 -13.23
CA LEU A 590 -21.92 -1.81 -13.29
C LEU A 590 -22.10 -1.07 -14.62
N GLU A 591 -21.00 -0.80 -15.33
CA GLU A 591 -20.95 -0.15 -16.64
C GLU A 591 -21.16 -1.07 -17.85
N THR A 592 -21.53 -2.33 -17.66
CA THR A 592 -21.82 -3.16 -18.85
C THR A 592 -23.07 -2.61 -19.53
N PRO A 593 -23.00 -2.25 -20.84
CA PRO A 593 -24.17 -1.75 -21.53
C PRO A 593 -25.24 -2.85 -21.52
N HIS A 594 -26.37 -2.59 -20.89
CA HIS A 594 -27.57 -3.29 -21.27
C HIS A 594 -27.81 -2.94 -22.75
N SER A 595 -27.77 -3.95 -23.60
CA SER A 595 -28.01 -3.87 -25.03
C SER A 595 -29.02 -2.78 -25.37
N LEU A 596 -28.65 -1.84 -26.26
CA LEU A 596 -29.49 -0.80 -26.87
C LEU A 596 -29.64 0.53 -26.11
N GLY A 597 -28.56 1.20 -25.85
CA GLY A 597 -28.59 2.63 -25.47
C GLY A 597 -27.44 2.98 -24.54
N ASN A 598 -26.56 3.86 -24.97
CA ASN A 598 -25.37 4.37 -24.27
C ASN A 598 -25.67 5.23 -23.03
N SER A 599 -26.56 4.83 -22.17
CA SER A 599 -26.83 5.56 -20.93
C SER A 599 -26.16 4.85 -19.76
N TYR A 600 -24.93 5.21 -19.51
CA TYR A 600 -24.30 4.90 -18.22
C TYR A 600 -25.09 5.62 -17.13
N SER A 601 -25.62 4.89 -16.17
CA SER A 601 -26.30 5.46 -15.00
C SER A 601 -25.23 5.98 -14.03
N TYR A 602 -24.80 7.22 -14.20
CA TYR A 602 -23.73 7.86 -13.39
C TYR A 602 -24.13 8.07 -11.95
N ASP A 603 -25.40 8.24 -11.69
CA ASP A 603 -26.04 8.30 -10.38
C ASP A 603 -25.87 6.97 -9.62
N LEU A 604 -26.17 5.84 -10.27
CA LEU A 604 -25.95 4.51 -9.70
C LEU A 604 -24.46 4.22 -9.49
N LEU A 605 -23.57 4.69 -10.39
CA LEU A 605 -22.12 4.61 -10.18
C LEU A 605 -21.66 5.40 -8.95
N ALA A 606 -22.20 6.61 -8.75
CA ALA A 606 -21.88 7.43 -7.59
C ALA A 606 -22.42 6.79 -6.29
N ALA A 607 -23.66 6.29 -6.29
CA ALA A 607 -24.24 5.61 -5.15
C ALA A 607 -23.51 4.29 -4.82
N GLY A 608 -23.24 3.45 -5.82
CA GLY A 608 -22.49 2.20 -5.65
C GLY A 608 -21.05 2.43 -5.20
N GLY A 609 -20.37 3.44 -5.75
CA GLY A 609 -19.05 3.85 -5.31
C GLY A 609 -19.02 4.33 -3.85
N THR A 610 -20.03 5.07 -3.43
CA THR A 610 -20.22 5.50 -2.04
C THR A 610 -20.43 4.28 -1.13
N LEU A 611 -21.31 3.36 -1.47
CA LEU A 611 -21.55 2.13 -0.71
C LEU A 611 -20.29 1.26 -0.60
N ALA A 612 -19.53 1.14 -1.69
CA ALA A 612 -18.29 0.37 -1.69
C ALA A 612 -17.17 1.00 -0.84
N ALA A 613 -17.07 2.34 -0.82
CA ALA A 613 -16.04 3.06 -0.08
C ALA A 613 -16.40 3.23 1.42
N LEU A 614 -17.67 3.35 1.76
CA LEU A 614 -18.17 3.72 3.09
C LEU A 614 -17.62 2.83 4.22
N PRO A 615 -17.63 1.48 4.16
CA PRO A 615 -17.11 0.65 5.24
C PRO A 615 -15.64 0.90 5.54
N CYS A 616 -14.81 1.03 4.51
CA CYS A 616 -13.37 1.31 4.68
C CYS A 616 -13.12 2.72 5.22
N ILE A 617 -13.88 3.71 4.76
CA ILE A 617 -13.83 5.09 5.29
C ILE A 617 -14.18 5.11 6.77
N LEU A 618 -15.28 4.42 7.17
CA LEU A 618 -15.69 4.30 8.58
C LEU A 618 -14.61 3.60 9.42
N LEU A 619 -14.03 2.51 8.94
CA LEU A 619 -12.93 1.83 9.61
C LEU A 619 -11.73 2.76 9.85
N VAL A 620 -11.35 3.56 8.84
CA VAL A 620 -10.25 4.51 9.00
C VAL A 620 -10.61 5.60 10.00
N ILE A 621 -11.79 6.20 9.93
CA ILE A 621 -12.22 7.26 10.86
C ILE A 621 -12.22 6.75 12.31
N ILE A 622 -12.80 5.58 12.56
CA ILE A 622 -12.92 5.01 13.91
C ILE A 622 -11.55 4.59 14.45
N PHE A 623 -10.71 3.97 13.61
CA PHE A 623 -9.49 3.32 14.05
C PHE A 623 -8.19 4.01 13.60
N HIS A 624 -8.24 5.24 13.07
CA HIS A 624 -7.06 5.96 12.57
C HIS A 624 -5.87 5.96 13.54
N ARG A 625 -6.13 6.13 14.85
CA ARG A 625 -5.07 6.13 15.87
C ARG A 625 -4.33 4.79 15.93
N ARG A 626 -5.06 3.68 15.84
CA ARG A 626 -4.48 2.32 15.87
C ARG A 626 -3.74 2.01 14.58
N ILE A 627 -4.26 2.46 13.43
CA ILE A 627 -3.59 2.30 12.13
C ILE A 627 -2.25 3.04 12.14
N VAL A 628 -2.25 4.30 12.58
CA VAL A 628 -1.02 5.11 12.63
C VAL A 628 -0.01 4.51 13.63
N SER A 629 -0.43 4.12 14.86
CA SER A 629 0.49 3.54 15.84
C SER A 629 1.06 2.20 15.36
N GLY A 630 0.23 1.29 14.84
CA GLY A 630 0.69 -0.01 14.37
C GLY A 630 1.67 0.05 13.20
N LEU A 631 1.48 1.01 12.28
CA LEU A 631 2.44 1.25 11.19
C LEU A 631 3.72 1.94 11.67
N THR A 632 3.64 2.75 12.73
CA THR A 632 4.80 3.48 13.27
C THR A 632 5.67 2.62 14.18
N GLU A 633 5.09 1.73 14.97
CA GLU A 633 5.81 0.81 15.87
C GLU A 633 6.57 -0.26 15.08
N GLY A 634 6.01 -0.76 13.99
CA GLY A 634 6.65 -1.78 13.15
C GLY A 634 7.87 -1.32 12.33
N TYR A 635 8.11 -0.01 12.18
CA TYR A 635 9.20 0.55 11.35
C TYR A 635 10.24 1.37 12.13
N GLY A 636 10.02 1.60 13.44
CA GLY A 636 10.80 2.59 14.21
C GLY A 636 12.18 2.13 14.70
N LYS A 637 12.56 0.85 14.55
CA LYS A 637 13.83 0.28 15.06
C LYS A 637 14.66 -0.48 14.03
N GLY A 638 14.54 -0.17 12.76
CA GLY A 638 15.33 -0.79 11.69
C GLY A 638 16.56 0.02 11.29
#